data_b5429757ddd143551a39b1cac5aa261d
#
_entry.id   b5429757ddd143551a39b1cac5aa261d
#
_cell.length_a   1.000
_cell.length_b   1.000
_cell.length_c   1.000
_cell.angle_alpha   90.00
_cell.angle_beta   90.00
_cell.angle_gamma   90.00
#
_symmetry.space_group_name_H-M   'P 1'
#
loop_
_entity.id
_entity.type
_entity.pdbx_description
1 polymer ?
#
loop_
_entity_poly.entity_id
_entity_poly.type
_entity_poly.pdbx_seq_one_letter_code
_entity_poly.pdbx_strand_id
1 'polypeptide(L)'
;MTRWILGALLTLTISAPSFAQSTAGAQVKGRITDETGAALPGVTVELIGGREPAEAVTDGSGDYLFDNVAPGTYQLSIRLINFAAVNHKDLGVQPGQVLTNNEVMHLSLSAEVVVVGKRTFTNLADVENPAEDLVGIASSASQGAITAKQLDVRPFMRQGEVLETVPGVIITQHSGEGKANQYFLRGFNLDHGSDFAMSVAGTPVNMPTHAHSQGYSDINFLIPELVAGVQYSKGPYFADQGDFATAGAGNINYATTLDRPLVQVETGTYDFGRALLAASPRVGRGHLLAAFETSTNSGPWTVPDSYRKYNGVVRYSQGDNVNGLSLTFMGYHGEWNATEASPQRAIDSGLIDRFGSIDPTDGGHTYRYSVGGEWQHGNGRTLSKIQAFGLGYDLGLISNFTFFLDDPVHGDQREQVDHRFVSGVRAFQKRQGRWGNHPVENTVGVQLRNDDVTQIALYHTEARQRLETWNDASAVVTSLGVYGENQIEWTPWLKTTLGLRADGSRYDVTDRVDARNGGTDTAGIISPKGTVTFGPWRSTEFYVNAGSGFHSNSALGTTLKYDINGNPAAPVTPLVRATGAEAGVRTVTVRHLQSTVSLWALHLASELVYNGDVGATEPGPASKRYGVEFANYYSPKPWLVFDGDLSWSQARFSEFNEAGPYVPEAVNTVVSGGASIDNFHRTFASLRLRYFGPRPLVEDNSVRSKATTLLNFEGGYQFAKALRLNAQIYNLFDAEVSDIDYYFASRLPGEPVEGIEDIHVHPAVPRTLRVSFVVGF
;
A
#
# COMPACT_ATOMS: atom_id res chain seq x y z
N MET A 1 63.94 -14.50 -17.39
CA MET A 1 64.71 -13.63 -18.29
C MET A 1 63.99 -12.30 -18.36
N THR A 2 64.62 -11.34 -17.80
CA THR A 2 64.93 -9.93 -18.06
C THR A 2 63.77 -8.96 -17.88
N ARG A 3 63.63 -8.26 -16.71
CA ARG A 3 64.24 -6.98 -16.24
C ARG A 3 64.06 -5.80 -17.22
N TRP A 4 63.39 -4.72 -16.70
CA TRP A 4 63.85 -3.31 -16.55
C TRP A 4 62.67 -2.51 -16.02
N ILE A 5 62.56 -1.93 -14.82
CA ILE A 5 63.18 -0.88 -14.02
C ILE A 5 63.36 0.45 -14.77
N LEU A 6 62.86 1.50 -14.14
CA LEU A 6 63.15 2.95 -14.09
C LEU A 6 61.89 3.78 -14.37
N GLY A 7 61.61 4.85 -13.68
CA GLY A 7 62.29 5.64 -12.68
C GLY A 7 61.42 6.82 -12.30
N ALA A 8 61.45 7.14 -11.02
CA ALA A 8 60.77 8.31 -10.45
C ALA A 8 61.48 9.59 -10.81
N LEU A 9 60.78 10.61 -11.26
CA LEU A 9 61.22 12.01 -11.20
C LEU A 9 60.25 12.79 -10.34
N LEU A 10 60.72 13.10 -9.14
CA LEU A 10 60.10 14.01 -8.17
C LEU A 10 60.39 15.45 -8.62
N THR A 11 59.42 16.18 -9.11
CA THR A 11 59.47 17.64 -9.25
C THR A 11 58.72 18.29 -8.11
N LEU A 12 59.44 18.84 -7.18
CA LEU A 12 58.94 19.76 -6.15
C LEU A 12 58.51 21.05 -6.85
N THR A 13 57.19 21.28 -6.95
CA THR A 13 56.64 22.60 -7.20
C THR A 13 56.24 23.22 -5.88
N ILE A 14 56.93 24.28 -5.53
CA ILE A 14 56.61 25.18 -4.41
C ILE A 14 55.27 25.85 -4.72
N SER A 15 54.21 25.39 -4.05
CA SER A 15 52.91 26.07 -4.10
C SER A 15 52.96 27.27 -3.17
N ALA A 16 52.90 28.46 -3.72
CA ALA A 16 52.60 29.67 -2.97
C ALA A 16 51.25 29.56 -2.25
N PRO A 17 51.07 30.06 -1.03
CA PRO A 17 49.79 30.05 -0.37
C PRO A 17 48.81 30.94 -1.15
N SER A 18 47.84 30.33 -1.80
CA SER A 18 46.68 31.06 -2.29
C SER A 18 45.95 31.59 -1.06
N PHE A 19 45.96 32.87 -0.87
CA PHE A 19 45.04 33.53 0.04
C PHE A 19 43.62 33.20 -0.42
N ALA A 20 42.91 32.45 0.37
CA ALA A 20 41.46 32.27 0.19
C ALA A 20 40.85 33.67 0.29
N GLN A 21 40.38 34.21 -0.82
CA GLN A 21 39.50 35.36 -0.80
C GLN A 21 38.29 34.94 0.02
N SER A 22 38.08 35.58 1.17
CA SER A 22 36.81 35.51 1.88
C SER A 22 35.77 36.05 0.90
N THR A 23 34.93 35.17 0.39
CA THR A 23 33.77 35.59 -0.39
C THR A 23 32.90 36.41 0.55
N ALA A 24 32.85 37.72 0.30
CA ALA A 24 31.95 38.60 1.06
C ALA A 24 30.52 38.02 0.96
N GLY A 25 29.93 37.71 2.10
CA GLY A 25 28.56 37.21 2.16
C GLY A 25 27.62 38.25 1.55
N ALA A 26 26.62 37.78 0.83
CA ALA A 26 25.56 38.63 0.28
C ALA A 26 24.51 38.91 1.35
N GLN A 27 23.68 39.90 1.14
CA GLN A 27 22.49 40.20 1.96
C GLN A 27 21.24 40.07 1.11
N VAL A 28 20.18 39.42 1.65
CA VAL A 28 18.85 39.44 1.10
C VAL A 28 17.92 40.12 2.10
N LYS A 29 17.28 41.19 1.69
CA LYS A 29 16.41 42.02 2.54
C LYS A 29 15.21 42.52 1.77
N GLY A 30 14.18 43.00 2.49
CA GLY A 30 13.02 43.60 1.89
C GLY A 30 12.02 44.06 2.92
N ARG A 31 10.94 44.67 2.43
CA ARG A 31 9.82 45.10 3.23
C ARG A 31 8.55 44.42 2.75
N ILE A 32 7.78 43.93 3.69
CA ILE A 32 6.48 43.30 3.45
C ILE A 32 5.38 44.27 3.91
N THR A 33 4.44 44.56 2.99
CA THR A 33 3.29 45.43 3.24
C THR A 33 2.00 44.72 2.84
N ASP A 34 0.85 45.22 3.30
CA ASP A 34 -0.46 44.87 2.78
C ASP A 34 -0.83 45.72 1.53
N GLU A 35 -2.02 45.47 0.97
CA GLU A 35 -2.54 46.18 -0.19
C GLU A 35 -2.75 47.70 0.04
N THR A 36 -2.85 48.14 1.28
CA THR A 36 -2.98 49.55 1.66
C THR A 36 -1.62 50.21 1.80
N GLY A 37 -0.53 49.47 1.69
CA GLY A 37 0.83 49.92 1.93
C GLY A 37 1.23 49.94 3.41
N ALA A 38 0.39 49.42 4.30
CA ALA A 38 0.74 49.29 5.71
C ALA A 38 1.75 48.16 5.92
N ALA A 39 2.74 48.40 6.80
CA ALA A 39 3.77 47.43 7.12
C ALA A 39 3.15 46.19 7.82
N LEU A 40 3.61 44.99 7.46
CA LEU A 40 3.17 43.74 8.06
C LEU A 40 4.28 43.17 8.98
N PRO A 41 4.21 43.37 10.29
CA PRO A 41 5.10 42.73 11.24
C PRO A 41 4.72 41.27 11.50
N GLY A 42 5.71 40.44 11.85
CA GLY A 42 5.48 39.05 12.21
C GLY A 42 5.31 38.11 11.01
N VAL A 43 5.64 38.55 9.78
CA VAL A 43 5.65 37.71 8.59
C VAL A 43 6.87 36.80 8.65
N THR A 44 6.65 35.49 8.51
CA THR A 44 7.73 34.51 8.37
C THR A 44 8.24 34.54 6.93
N VAL A 45 9.54 34.77 6.76
CA VAL A 45 10.24 34.74 5.47
C VAL A 45 11.29 33.65 5.53
N GLU A 46 11.22 32.69 4.63
CA GLU A 46 12.15 31.56 4.52
C GLU A 46 12.99 31.69 3.24
N LEU A 47 14.30 31.53 3.35
CA LEU A 47 15.24 31.48 2.20
C LEU A 47 15.76 30.05 2.05
N ILE A 48 15.29 29.35 1.02
CA ILE A 48 15.52 27.92 0.78
C ILE A 48 16.48 27.78 -0.42
N GLY A 49 17.52 26.96 -0.30
CA GLY A 49 18.51 26.71 -1.39
C GLY A 49 19.96 26.67 -0.91
N GLY A 50 20.23 27.01 0.35
CA GLY A 50 21.53 26.87 1.01
C GLY A 50 21.71 25.48 1.66
N ARG A 51 22.79 25.35 2.47
CA ARG A 51 23.01 24.11 3.27
C ARG A 51 21.92 23.81 4.27
N GLU A 52 21.27 24.86 4.79
CA GLU A 52 20.10 24.83 5.66
C GLU A 52 19.18 25.98 5.25
N PRO A 53 17.84 25.81 5.32
CA PRO A 53 16.91 26.91 5.16
C PRO A 53 17.17 27.97 6.21
N ALA A 54 17.22 29.24 5.81
CA ALA A 54 17.32 30.37 6.72
C ALA A 54 15.94 31.00 6.89
N GLU A 55 15.57 31.36 8.13
CA GLU A 55 14.29 31.97 8.47
C GLU A 55 14.52 33.36 9.08
N ALA A 56 13.72 34.33 8.66
CA ALA A 56 13.64 35.67 9.23
C ALA A 56 12.19 36.03 9.48
N VAL A 57 11.93 36.84 10.52
CA VAL A 57 10.60 37.37 10.81
C VAL A 57 10.62 38.88 10.64
N THR A 58 9.62 39.45 9.96
CA THR A 58 9.56 40.91 9.77
C THR A 58 9.37 41.64 11.09
N ASP A 59 10.09 42.74 11.22
CA ASP A 59 10.02 43.65 12.38
C ASP A 59 8.75 44.54 12.37
N GLY A 60 8.65 45.47 13.33
CA GLY A 60 7.51 46.41 13.44
C GLY A 60 7.31 47.34 12.24
N SER A 61 8.32 47.46 11.38
CA SER A 61 8.31 48.22 10.10
C SER A 61 8.04 47.37 8.88
N GLY A 62 7.82 46.04 9.08
CA GLY A 62 7.65 45.07 8.02
C GLY A 62 8.95 44.67 7.32
N ASP A 63 10.13 45.04 7.88
CA ASP A 63 11.41 44.78 7.24
C ASP A 63 11.99 43.42 7.67
N TYR A 64 12.62 42.69 6.74
CA TYR A 64 13.34 41.44 7.01
C TYR A 64 14.77 41.50 6.42
N LEU A 65 15.69 40.73 7.00
CA LEU A 65 17.07 40.66 6.58
C LEU A 65 17.67 39.27 6.78
N PHE A 66 18.24 38.73 5.72
CA PHE A 66 19.20 37.63 5.80
C PHE A 66 20.58 38.17 5.55
N ASP A 67 21.47 38.03 6.52
CA ASP A 67 22.84 38.45 6.42
C ASP A 67 23.77 37.28 6.12
N ASN A 68 24.90 37.57 5.46
CA ASN A 68 25.92 36.57 5.13
C ASN A 68 25.43 35.37 4.30
N VAL A 69 24.53 35.63 3.34
CA VAL A 69 24.02 34.61 2.41
C VAL A 69 25.11 34.18 1.42
N ALA A 70 25.31 32.87 1.27
CA ALA A 70 26.25 32.34 0.28
C ALA A 70 25.76 32.62 -1.15
N PRO A 71 26.63 32.86 -2.13
CA PRO A 71 26.20 32.97 -3.52
C PRO A 71 25.56 31.70 -4.03
N GLY A 72 24.43 31.82 -4.74
CA GLY A 72 23.67 30.66 -5.22
C GLY A 72 22.25 31.02 -5.72
N THR A 73 21.49 30.02 -6.08
CA THR A 73 20.08 30.20 -6.45
C THR A 73 19.19 29.74 -5.28
N TYR A 74 18.25 30.59 -4.88
CA TYR A 74 17.40 30.41 -3.73
C TYR A 74 15.91 30.49 -4.11
N GLN A 75 15.07 29.94 -3.26
CA GLN A 75 13.64 30.21 -3.24
C GLN A 75 13.32 31.03 -1.99
N LEU A 76 12.54 32.10 -2.13
CA LEU A 76 12.06 32.91 -1.03
C LEU A 76 10.57 32.60 -0.82
N SER A 77 10.21 32.14 0.39
CA SER A 77 8.83 31.84 0.80
C SER A 77 8.41 32.78 1.91
N ILE A 78 7.26 33.46 1.75
CA ILE A 78 6.76 34.51 2.64
C ILE A 78 5.38 34.11 3.12
N ARG A 79 5.17 34.03 4.44
CA ARG A 79 3.93 33.52 5.06
C ARG A 79 3.49 34.36 6.25
N LEU A 80 2.18 34.66 6.29
CA LEU A 80 1.52 35.26 7.43
C LEU A 80 0.09 34.69 7.54
N ILE A 81 -0.40 34.45 8.76
CA ILE A 81 -1.78 34.00 9.01
C ILE A 81 -2.74 35.03 8.40
N ASN A 82 -3.77 34.56 7.68
CA ASN A 82 -4.75 35.35 6.94
C ASN A 82 -4.25 36.11 5.70
N PHE A 83 -3.04 35.86 5.23
CA PHE A 83 -2.51 36.39 3.99
C PHE A 83 -2.18 35.26 3.00
N ALA A 84 -2.26 35.56 1.71
CA ALA A 84 -1.82 34.62 0.67
C ALA A 84 -0.30 34.45 0.75
N ALA A 85 0.19 33.22 0.77
CA ALA A 85 1.63 32.94 0.78
C ALA A 85 2.24 33.37 -0.58
N VAL A 86 3.41 34.02 -0.52
CA VAL A 86 4.16 34.45 -1.71
C VAL A 86 5.42 33.58 -1.82
N ASN A 87 5.70 33.07 -3.04
CA ASN A 87 6.86 32.25 -3.29
C ASN A 87 7.59 32.75 -4.54
N HIS A 88 8.86 33.13 -4.40
CA HIS A 88 9.76 33.46 -5.48
C HIS A 88 10.73 32.31 -5.71
N LYS A 89 10.73 31.76 -6.91
CA LYS A 89 11.68 30.72 -7.34
C LYS A 89 12.83 31.39 -8.09
N ASP A 90 13.98 30.74 -8.12
CA ASP A 90 15.15 31.10 -8.90
C ASP A 90 15.78 32.48 -8.53
N LEU A 91 15.75 32.83 -7.25
CA LEU A 91 16.36 34.05 -6.73
C LEU A 91 17.89 33.92 -6.76
N GLY A 92 18.56 34.51 -7.77
CA GLY A 92 20.01 34.46 -7.92
C GLY A 92 20.70 35.47 -6.98
N VAL A 93 21.55 34.97 -6.08
CA VAL A 93 22.36 35.79 -5.15
C VAL A 93 23.83 35.75 -5.56
N GLN A 94 24.39 36.93 -5.88
CA GLN A 94 25.80 37.10 -6.28
C GLN A 94 26.71 37.39 -5.08
N PRO A 95 28.00 37.09 -5.15
CA PRO A 95 28.95 37.42 -4.08
C PRO A 95 28.93 38.89 -3.70
N GLY A 96 28.74 39.21 -2.40
CA GLY A 96 28.73 40.60 -1.89
C GLY A 96 27.52 41.45 -2.31
N GLN A 97 26.51 40.84 -2.93
CA GLN A 97 25.32 41.56 -3.40
C GLN A 97 24.40 41.90 -2.22
N VAL A 98 23.79 43.08 -2.25
CA VAL A 98 22.61 43.41 -1.46
C VAL A 98 21.39 43.29 -2.36
N LEU A 99 20.64 42.18 -2.21
CA LEU A 99 19.41 41.93 -2.94
C LEU A 99 18.23 42.42 -2.15
N THR A 100 17.43 43.33 -2.73
CA THR A 100 16.21 43.86 -2.11
C THR A 100 14.99 43.26 -2.79
N ASN A 101 14.14 42.58 -2.05
CA ASN A 101 12.88 42.00 -2.52
C ASN A 101 11.72 42.46 -1.61
N ASN A 102 10.98 43.48 -2.07
CA ASN A 102 9.81 44.00 -1.37
C ASN A 102 8.55 43.33 -1.90
N GLU A 103 7.62 42.95 -1.00
CA GLU A 103 6.41 42.26 -1.36
C GLU A 103 5.17 42.90 -0.75
N VAL A 104 4.08 42.83 -1.52
CA VAL A 104 2.74 43.17 -1.04
C VAL A 104 1.97 41.88 -0.82
N MET A 105 1.61 41.60 0.43
CA MET A 105 0.78 40.45 0.75
C MET A 105 -0.70 40.83 0.68
N HIS A 106 -1.47 39.97 0.04
CA HIS A 106 -2.91 40.16 -0.09
C HIS A 106 -3.66 39.42 1.01
N LEU A 107 -4.60 40.10 1.66
CA LEU A 107 -5.47 39.48 2.66
C LEU A 107 -6.21 38.29 2.03
N SER A 108 -5.98 37.11 2.57
CA SER A 108 -6.70 35.90 2.19
C SER A 108 -7.94 35.73 3.08
N LEU A 109 -8.80 36.74 3.09
CA LEU A 109 -10.05 36.71 3.87
C LEU A 109 -11.16 35.94 3.19
N SER A 110 -10.90 35.19 2.24
CA SER A 110 -11.88 34.26 1.67
C SER A 110 -11.38 33.68 0.34
N ALA A 111 -11.24 32.41 0.28
CA ALA A 111 -11.73 31.58 -0.80
C ALA A 111 -11.36 31.94 -2.26
N GLU A 112 -10.36 32.74 -2.51
CA GLU A 112 -9.50 32.61 -3.68
C GLU A 112 -8.21 31.89 -3.32
N VAL A 113 -8.29 30.93 -2.42
CA VAL A 113 -7.25 29.93 -2.28
C VAL A 113 -7.28 29.16 -3.58
N VAL A 114 -6.32 29.48 -4.42
CA VAL A 114 -5.97 28.67 -5.58
C VAL A 114 -6.01 27.22 -5.11
N VAL A 115 -6.90 26.39 -5.67
CA VAL A 115 -7.03 24.95 -5.38
C VAL A 115 -5.67 24.24 -5.38
N VAL A 116 -4.76 24.80 -6.12
CA VAL A 116 -3.36 24.44 -6.29
C VAL A 116 -2.54 24.49 -4.99
N GLY A 117 -2.92 25.30 -4.03
CA GLY A 117 -2.22 25.43 -2.75
C GLY A 117 -2.95 24.81 -1.55
N LYS A 118 -4.23 24.41 -1.68
CA LYS A 118 -4.93 23.72 -0.61
C LYS A 118 -4.50 22.25 -0.61
N ARG A 119 -3.87 21.82 0.46
CA ARG A 119 -3.58 20.38 0.67
C ARG A 119 -4.90 19.63 0.69
N THR A 120 -5.03 18.64 -0.18
CA THR A 120 -6.16 17.72 -0.20
C THR A 120 -5.63 16.31 -0.01
N PHE A 121 -6.48 15.36 0.36
CA PHE A 121 -6.06 13.97 0.51
C PHE A 121 -5.44 13.38 -0.77
N THR A 122 -5.78 13.91 -1.94
CA THR A 122 -5.23 13.47 -3.23
C THR A 122 -3.85 14.03 -3.56
N ASN A 123 -3.33 15.01 -2.83
CA ASN A 123 -2.01 15.60 -3.04
C ASN A 123 -1.10 15.57 -1.80
N LEU A 124 -1.30 14.59 -0.93
CA LEU A 124 -0.48 14.38 0.27
C LEU A 124 0.91 13.77 0.00
N ALA A 125 1.22 13.39 -1.23
CA ALA A 125 2.49 12.74 -1.57
C ALA A 125 3.74 13.56 -1.22
N ASP A 126 3.60 14.89 -1.15
CA ASP A 126 4.70 15.81 -0.83
C ASP A 126 4.66 16.32 0.62
N VAL A 127 3.86 15.71 1.49
CA VAL A 127 3.74 16.15 2.87
C VAL A 127 4.81 15.46 3.70
N GLU A 128 5.73 16.23 4.26
CA GLU A 128 6.82 15.71 5.10
C GLU A 128 6.31 15.05 6.39
N ASN A 129 5.23 15.55 6.96
CA ASN A 129 4.60 15.01 8.17
C ASN A 129 3.07 14.92 8.02
N PRO A 130 2.54 13.84 7.38
CA PRO A 130 1.09 13.68 7.22
C PRO A 130 0.34 13.66 8.55
N ALA A 131 0.99 13.26 9.63
CA ALA A 131 0.38 13.19 10.94
C ALA A 131 -0.16 14.55 11.42
N GLU A 132 0.59 15.61 11.26
CA GLU A 132 0.19 16.97 11.64
C GLU A 132 -0.74 17.62 10.60
N ASP A 133 -0.60 17.24 9.34
CA ASP A 133 -1.24 17.90 8.21
C ASP A 133 -2.61 17.32 7.82
N LEU A 134 -3.03 16.19 8.40
CA LEU A 134 -4.33 15.55 8.06
C LEU A 134 -5.55 16.20 8.73
N VAL A 135 -5.35 17.02 9.77
CA VAL A 135 -6.42 17.82 10.36
C VAL A 135 -6.87 18.89 9.36
N GLY A 136 -8.17 18.97 9.10
CA GLY A 136 -8.73 19.82 8.05
C GLY A 136 -8.77 19.18 6.64
N ILE A 137 -8.06 18.06 6.43
CA ILE A 137 -7.95 17.39 5.13
C ILE A 137 -8.70 16.06 5.12
N ALA A 138 -8.47 15.21 6.13
CA ALA A 138 -9.12 13.91 6.20
C ALA A 138 -10.64 14.05 6.33
N SER A 139 -11.36 13.12 5.74
CA SER A 139 -12.82 13.01 5.86
C SER A 139 -13.25 11.85 6.77
N SER A 140 -12.31 11.10 7.32
CA SER A 140 -12.54 10.03 8.30
C SER A 140 -11.35 9.92 9.26
N ALA A 141 -11.60 9.47 10.50
CA ALA A 141 -10.55 9.14 11.45
C ALA A 141 -9.67 7.99 10.96
N SER A 142 -10.23 7.05 10.24
CA SER A 142 -9.57 5.86 9.68
C SER A 142 -8.94 6.08 8.30
N GLN A 143 -8.86 7.33 7.82
CA GLN A 143 -8.12 7.72 6.63
C GLN A 143 -6.73 8.22 7.01
N GLY A 144 -5.69 7.81 6.27
CA GLY A 144 -4.32 8.19 6.60
C GLY A 144 -3.35 8.12 5.43
N ALA A 145 -2.14 8.59 5.69
CA ALA A 145 -1.02 8.52 4.77
C ALA A 145 0.26 8.18 5.52
N ILE A 146 1.10 7.35 4.92
CA ILE A 146 2.42 6.96 5.39
C ILE A 146 3.44 7.50 4.39
N THR A 147 4.48 8.15 4.86
CA THR A 147 5.55 8.71 4.00
C THR A 147 6.68 7.73 3.79
N ALA A 148 7.51 7.97 2.76
CA ALA A 148 8.76 7.26 2.54
C ALA A 148 9.63 7.25 3.80
N LYS A 149 9.75 8.38 4.51
CA LYS A 149 10.53 8.49 5.74
C LYS A 149 10.04 7.54 6.84
N GLN A 150 8.72 7.31 6.95
CA GLN A 150 8.16 6.37 7.92
C GLN A 150 8.40 4.91 7.49
N LEU A 151 8.56 4.65 6.18
CA LEU A 151 8.90 3.33 5.65
C LEU A 151 10.40 3.01 5.80
N ASP A 152 11.28 3.98 5.56
CA ASP A 152 12.74 3.82 5.58
C ASP A 152 13.33 3.30 6.90
N VAL A 153 12.61 3.48 8.01
CA VAL A 153 13.04 3.05 9.35
C VAL A 153 12.33 1.77 9.81
N ARG A 154 11.69 1.04 8.91
CA ARG A 154 10.95 -0.20 9.24
C ARG A 154 11.53 -1.40 8.51
N PRO A 155 11.87 -2.49 9.22
CA PRO A 155 12.27 -3.73 8.57
C PRO A 155 11.06 -4.38 7.90
N PHE A 156 11.19 -4.76 6.64
CA PHE A 156 10.21 -5.54 5.88
C PHE A 156 10.86 -6.86 5.46
N MET A 157 10.33 -7.97 5.91
CA MET A 157 10.79 -9.27 5.49
C MET A 157 10.29 -9.59 4.07
N ARG A 158 9.02 -9.24 3.78
CA ARG A 158 8.33 -9.40 2.50
C ARG A 158 7.81 -8.05 1.98
N GLN A 159 7.69 -7.91 0.68
CA GLN A 159 7.23 -6.66 0.04
C GLN A 159 5.82 -6.27 0.49
N GLY A 160 4.94 -7.25 0.71
CA GLY A 160 3.58 -7.03 1.18
C GLY A 160 3.50 -6.33 2.53
N GLU A 161 4.49 -6.53 3.40
CA GLU A 161 4.51 -5.93 4.76
C GLU A 161 4.58 -4.40 4.75
N VAL A 162 4.84 -3.76 3.61
CA VAL A 162 4.65 -2.31 3.44
C VAL A 162 3.23 -1.90 3.82
N LEU A 163 2.23 -2.73 3.57
CA LEU A 163 0.84 -2.47 3.94
C LEU A 163 0.54 -2.68 5.45
N GLU A 164 1.40 -3.35 6.21
CA GLU A 164 1.26 -3.40 7.69
C GLU A 164 1.53 -2.03 8.36
N THR A 165 1.97 -1.05 7.60
CA THR A 165 2.00 0.34 8.06
C THR A 165 0.61 0.97 8.13
N VAL A 166 -0.39 0.39 7.48
CA VAL A 166 -1.80 0.75 7.62
C VAL A 166 -2.33 0.16 8.93
N PRO A 167 -2.79 0.98 9.89
CA PRO A 167 -3.21 0.50 11.20
C PRO A 167 -4.21 -0.64 11.13
N GLY A 168 -3.95 -1.75 11.84
CA GLY A 168 -4.81 -2.93 11.91
C GLY A 168 -4.70 -3.90 10.73
N VAL A 169 -3.87 -3.64 9.72
CA VAL A 169 -3.54 -4.62 8.68
C VAL A 169 -2.49 -5.59 9.19
N ILE A 170 -2.70 -6.89 8.95
CA ILE A 170 -1.72 -7.95 9.14
C ILE A 170 -1.58 -8.72 7.84
N ILE A 171 -0.35 -9.13 7.54
CA ILE A 171 0.04 -9.85 6.33
C ILE A 171 0.70 -11.16 6.72
N THR A 172 0.20 -12.27 6.19
CA THR A 172 0.74 -13.60 6.45
C THR A 172 1.11 -14.30 5.14
N GLN A 173 1.83 -15.40 5.25
CA GLN A 173 2.11 -16.30 4.14
C GLN A 173 1.76 -17.73 4.55
N HIS A 174 1.14 -18.49 3.65
CA HIS A 174 0.74 -19.87 3.90
C HIS A 174 1.35 -20.87 2.90
N SER A 175 2.21 -20.40 2.02
CA SER A 175 2.82 -21.15 0.93
C SER A 175 4.17 -20.54 0.57
N GLY A 176 4.71 -20.87 -0.60
CA GLY A 176 6.00 -20.35 -1.07
C GLY A 176 6.05 -18.83 -1.24
N GLU A 177 7.25 -18.30 -1.22
CA GLU A 177 7.58 -16.85 -1.19
C GLU A 177 6.99 -16.06 -2.37
N GLY A 178 6.81 -16.68 -3.55
CA GLY A 178 6.30 -16.01 -4.75
C GLY A 178 4.78 -15.94 -4.86
N LYS A 179 4.03 -16.67 -4.02
CA LYS A 179 2.58 -16.58 -3.95
C LYS A 179 2.16 -15.25 -3.32
N ALA A 180 1.01 -14.68 -3.70
CA ALA A 180 0.47 -13.50 -3.03
C ALA A 180 0.32 -13.72 -1.54
N ASN A 181 0.56 -12.68 -0.76
CA ASN A 181 0.34 -12.71 0.68
C ASN A 181 -1.16 -12.79 0.99
N GLN A 182 -1.47 -13.25 2.20
CA GLN A 182 -2.80 -13.18 2.77
C GLN A 182 -2.93 -11.94 3.65
N TYR A 183 -4.07 -11.27 3.56
CA TYR A 183 -4.31 -9.99 4.22
C TYR A 183 -5.45 -10.10 5.22
N PHE A 184 -5.30 -9.43 6.37
CA PHE A 184 -6.33 -9.33 7.41
C PHE A 184 -6.57 -7.86 7.78
N LEU A 185 -7.83 -7.47 7.86
CA LEU A 185 -8.23 -6.13 8.29
C LEU A 185 -9.68 -6.16 8.83
N ARG A 186 -9.94 -5.50 9.95
CA ARG A 186 -11.31 -5.31 10.48
C ARG A 186 -12.11 -6.62 10.62
N GLY A 187 -11.46 -7.71 11.06
CA GLY A 187 -12.11 -9.02 11.18
C GLY A 187 -12.46 -9.69 9.85
N PHE A 188 -11.93 -9.20 8.73
CA PHE A 188 -11.90 -9.94 7.49
C PHE A 188 -10.65 -10.81 7.43
N ASN A 189 -10.83 -12.05 7.00
CA ASN A 189 -9.83 -12.72 6.21
C ASN A 189 -10.06 -12.26 4.77
N LEU A 190 -9.17 -11.40 4.27
CA LEU A 190 -9.27 -10.85 2.91
C LEU A 190 -8.71 -11.83 1.87
N ASP A 191 -8.39 -13.05 2.33
CA ASP A 191 -7.66 -14.03 1.54
C ASP A 191 -6.45 -13.35 0.85
N HIS A 192 -6.38 -13.35 -0.44
CA HIS A 192 -5.32 -12.66 -1.17
C HIS A 192 -5.72 -11.27 -1.68
N GLY A 193 -6.68 -10.59 -1.05
CA GLY A 193 -6.99 -9.17 -1.31
C GLY A 193 -8.45 -8.81 -1.58
N SER A 194 -9.42 -9.72 -1.40
CA SER A 194 -10.83 -9.35 -1.46
C SER A 194 -11.14 -8.25 -0.43
N ASP A 195 -12.11 -7.37 -0.71
CA ASP A 195 -12.55 -6.28 0.17
C ASP A 195 -11.48 -5.26 0.61
N PHE A 196 -10.25 -5.33 0.05
CA PHE A 196 -9.21 -4.32 0.23
C PHE A 196 -8.66 -3.89 -1.14
N ALA A 197 -9.17 -2.77 -1.66
CA ALA A 197 -8.79 -2.26 -2.98
C ALA A 197 -7.36 -1.74 -2.99
N MET A 198 -6.49 -2.31 -3.81
CA MET A 198 -5.08 -1.93 -3.89
C MET A 198 -4.72 -1.32 -5.24
N SER A 199 -3.84 -0.33 -5.23
CA SER A 199 -3.19 0.17 -6.44
C SER A 199 -1.72 0.52 -6.21
N VAL A 200 -0.88 0.34 -7.24
CA VAL A 200 0.52 0.75 -7.24
C VAL A 200 0.75 1.67 -8.44
N ALA A 201 1.27 2.86 -8.18
CA ALA A 201 1.51 3.90 -9.19
C ALA A 201 0.27 4.13 -10.10
N GLY A 202 -0.94 4.11 -9.52
CA GLY A 202 -2.21 4.29 -10.22
C GLY A 202 -2.75 3.08 -10.97
N THR A 203 -2.00 1.96 -11.04
CA THR A 203 -2.46 0.71 -11.66
C THR A 203 -3.12 -0.17 -10.59
N PRO A 204 -4.38 -0.64 -10.78
CA PRO A 204 -5.03 -1.57 -9.85
C PRO A 204 -4.26 -2.89 -9.74
N VAL A 205 -4.30 -3.48 -8.53
CA VAL A 205 -3.67 -4.78 -8.27
C VAL A 205 -4.71 -5.90 -8.23
N ASN A 206 -5.83 -5.69 -7.55
CA ASN A 206 -6.88 -6.70 -7.38
C ASN A 206 -7.40 -7.24 -8.71
N MET A 207 -7.57 -8.56 -8.79
CA MET A 207 -8.13 -9.30 -9.92
C MET A 207 -9.49 -9.90 -9.53
N PRO A 208 -10.62 -9.33 -10.00
CA PRO A 208 -11.97 -9.71 -9.54
C PRO A 208 -12.28 -11.19 -9.74
N THR A 209 -11.96 -11.70 -10.92
CA THR A 209 -12.09 -13.11 -11.27
C THR A 209 -10.68 -13.67 -11.43
N HIS A 210 -10.32 -14.70 -10.69
CA HIS A 210 -8.95 -15.24 -10.71
C HIS A 210 -8.95 -16.75 -10.41
N ALA A 211 -7.99 -17.49 -10.97
CA ALA A 211 -7.93 -18.94 -10.82
C ALA A 211 -7.73 -19.39 -9.36
N HIS A 212 -7.01 -18.60 -8.54
CA HIS A 212 -6.75 -18.97 -7.16
C HIS A 212 -7.82 -18.43 -6.20
N SER A 213 -8.05 -17.12 -6.19
CA SER A 213 -9.05 -16.52 -5.32
C SER A 213 -9.59 -15.22 -5.91
N GLN A 214 -10.82 -14.87 -5.52
CA GLN A 214 -11.44 -13.63 -5.93
C GLN A 214 -10.72 -12.42 -5.32
N GLY A 215 -10.49 -11.38 -6.13
CA GLY A 215 -9.80 -10.17 -5.68
C GLY A 215 -8.29 -10.34 -5.53
N TYR A 216 -7.71 -11.42 -6.04
CA TYR A 216 -6.29 -11.75 -5.89
C TYR A 216 -5.37 -10.57 -6.12
N SER A 217 -4.50 -10.29 -5.16
CA SER A 217 -3.64 -9.11 -5.10
C SER A 217 -2.21 -9.50 -4.77
N ASP A 218 -1.46 -9.82 -5.79
CA ASP A 218 -0.01 -10.01 -5.69
C ASP A 218 0.71 -8.67 -5.79
N ILE A 219 1.48 -8.30 -4.75
CA ILE A 219 2.35 -7.13 -4.72
C ILE A 219 3.84 -7.48 -4.58
N ASN A 220 4.24 -8.72 -4.88
CA ASN A 220 5.65 -9.14 -4.86
C ASN A 220 6.53 -8.35 -5.85
N PHE A 221 5.91 -7.69 -6.84
CA PHE A 221 6.58 -6.76 -7.75
C PHE A 221 6.91 -5.38 -7.13
N LEU A 222 6.51 -5.11 -5.89
CA LEU A 222 6.81 -3.84 -5.22
C LEU A 222 8.30 -3.74 -4.90
N ILE A 223 8.90 -2.58 -5.17
CA ILE A 223 10.24 -2.21 -4.71
C ILE A 223 10.05 -1.18 -3.59
N PRO A 224 10.20 -1.56 -2.31
CA PRO A 224 9.89 -0.68 -1.17
C PRO A 224 10.66 0.64 -1.18
N GLU A 225 11.90 0.65 -1.62
CA GLU A 225 12.77 1.84 -1.69
C GLU A 225 12.28 2.89 -2.71
N LEU A 226 11.39 2.51 -3.61
CA LEU A 226 10.77 3.45 -4.56
C LEU A 226 9.45 4.04 -4.05
N VAL A 227 8.93 3.55 -2.91
CA VAL A 227 7.65 4.01 -2.38
C VAL A 227 7.80 5.39 -1.77
N ALA A 228 7.15 6.38 -2.39
CA ALA A 228 7.06 7.75 -1.87
C ALA A 228 6.03 7.85 -0.73
N GLY A 229 5.03 6.98 -0.72
CA GLY A 229 4.05 6.92 0.35
C GLY A 229 2.90 5.96 0.06
N VAL A 230 2.18 5.63 1.12
CA VAL A 230 0.96 4.83 1.08
C VAL A 230 -0.20 5.68 1.58
N GLN A 231 -1.20 5.89 0.75
CA GLN A 231 -2.45 6.53 1.14
C GLN A 231 -3.49 5.45 1.38
N TYR A 232 -4.17 5.49 2.52
CA TYR A 232 -5.17 4.50 2.86
C TYR A 232 -6.47 5.12 3.36
N SER A 233 -7.55 4.39 3.15
CA SER A 233 -8.87 4.68 3.69
C SER A 233 -9.54 3.38 4.10
N LYS A 234 -10.36 3.39 5.15
CA LYS A 234 -11.06 2.20 5.62
C LYS A 234 -12.57 2.42 5.64
N GLY A 235 -13.30 1.36 5.27
CA GLY A 235 -14.75 1.38 5.17
C GLY A 235 -15.28 2.00 3.87
N PRO A 236 -16.57 1.77 3.55
CA PRO A 236 -17.17 2.11 2.26
C PRO A 236 -17.69 3.56 2.19
N TYR A 237 -16.91 4.53 2.66
CA TYR A 237 -17.40 5.92 2.86
C TYR A 237 -16.96 6.90 1.74
N PHE A 238 -16.11 6.49 0.82
CA PHE A 238 -15.46 7.35 -0.17
C PHE A 238 -16.03 7.13 -1.57
N ALA A 239 -16.47 8.19 -2.25
CA ALA A 239 -17.18 8.07 -3.53
C ALA A 239 -16.27 7.57 -4.68
N ASP A 240 -14.98 7.87 -4.63
CA ASP A 240 -13.98 7.42 -5.59
C ASP A 240 -13.60 5.93 -5.44
N GLN A 241 -13.96 5.31 -4.30
CA GLN A 241 -13.72 3.90 -4.03
C GLN A 241 -14.88 3.04 -4.51
N GLY A 242 -14.57 2.06 -5.36
CA GLY A 242 -15.53 1.13 -5.97
C GLY A 242 -15.36 -0.29 -5.46
N ASP A 243 -15.14 -1.21 -6.39
CA ASP A 243 -15.01 -2.64 -6.12
C ASP A 243 -13.89 -2.95 -5.12
N PHE A 244 -14.11 -3.94 -4.25
CA PHE A 244 -13.20 -4.41 -3.19
C PHE A 244 -12.81 -3.37 -2.12
N ALA A 245 -13.47 -2.23 -2.02
CA ALA A 245 -13.14 -1.21 -1.03
C ALA A 245 -14.00 -1.27 0.26
N THR A 246 -14.55 -2.42 0.59
CA THR A 246 -15.47 -2.59 1.74
C THR A 246 -14.74 -2.49 3.09
N ALA A 247 -13.65 -3.23 3.26
CA ALA A 247 -12.80 -3.12 4.44
C ALA A 247 -11.92 -1.86 4.35
N GLY A 248 -11.44 -1.54 3.16
CA GLY A 248 -10.63 -0.36 2.91
C GLY A 248 -9.96 -0.34 1.54
N ALA A 249 -9.08 0.63 1.35
CA ALA A 249 -8.26 0.78 0.16
C ALA A 249 -6.85 1.25 0.52
N GLY A 250 -5.85 0.81 -0.24
CA GLY A 250 -4.45 1.20 -0.15
C GLY A 250 -3.88 1.63 -1.50
N ASN A 251 -3.40 2.86 -1.61
CA ASN A 251 -2.77 3.39 -2.81
C ASN A 251 -1.29 3.61 -2.54
N ILE A 252 -0.44 2.79 -3.16
CA ILE A 252 1.02 2.86 -3.05
C ILE A 252 1.54 3.74 -4.20
N ASN A 253 2.20 4.84 -3.86
CA ASN A 253 2.74 5.77 -4.83
C ASN A 253 4.25 5.62 -4.93
N TYR A 254 4.79 5.51 -6.15
CA TYR A 254 6.21 5.54 -6.38
C TYR A 254 6.74 6.97 -6.49
N ALA A 255 7.97 7.16 -6.04
CA ALA A 255 8.70 8.42 -6.21
C ALA A 255 8.80 8.82 -7.70
N THR A 256 8.86 10.11 -7.94
CA THR A 256 9.16 10.67 -9.27
C THR A 256 10.66 10.86 -9.47
N THR A 257 11.37 11.07 -8.37
CA THR A 257 12.83 11.26 -8.35
C THR A 257 13.42 10.61 -7.11
N LEU A 258 14.69 10.25 -7.18
CA LEU A 258 15.53 9.88 -6.05
C LEU A 258 16.53 11.03 -5.82
N ASP A 259 16.84 11.30 -4.56
CA ASP A 259 17.84 12.33 -4.20
C ASP A 259 19.21 12.02 -4.79
N ARG A 260 19.51 10.74 -4.95
CA ARG A 260 20.75 10.23 -5.56
C ARG A 260 20.54 8.83 -6.12
N PRO A 261 21.37 8.38 -7.07
CA PRO A 261 21.38 6.99 -7.50
C PRO A 261 21.65 6.05 -6.33
N LEU A 262 21.02 4.88 -6.34
CA LEU A 262 21.05 3.89 -5.28
C LEU A 262 21.58 2.56 -5.82
N VAL A 263 22.55 1.98 -5.12
CA VAL A 263 22.97 0.59 -5.25
C VAL A 263 22.84 -0.05 -3.89
N GLN A 264 22.05 -1.12 -3.80
CA GLN A 264 21.88 -1.88 -2.57
C GLN A 264 22.15 -3.35 -2.84
N VAL A 265 22.96 -3.96 -1.97
CA VAL A 265 23.21 -5.40 -1.98
C VAL A 265 22.91 -5.93 -0.59
N GLU A 266 22.11 -6.99 -0.53
CA GLU A 266 21.73 -7.65 0.71
C GLU A 266 22.10 -9.12 0.67
N THR A 267 22.42 -9.66 1.83
CA THR A 267 22.60 -11.10 2.07
C THR A 267 22.04 -11.47 3.43
N GLY A 268 21.67 -12.72 3.60
CA GLY A 268 21.08 -13.18 4.85
C GLY A 268 21.07 -14.68 5.02
N THR A 269 20.38 -15.14 6.07
CA THR A 269 20.11 -16.57 6.31
C THR A 269 19.27 -17.16 5.18
N TYR A 270 19.30 -18.47 5.03
CA TYR A 270 18.53 -19.25 4.04
C TYR A 270 18.81 -18.85 2.59
N ASP A 271 20.10 -18.64 2.27
CA ASP A 271 20.56 -18.23 0.92
C ASP A 271 19.88 -16.96 0.40
N PHE A 272 19.40 -16.13 1.33
CA PHE A 272 18.83 -14.85 0.92
C PHE A 272 19.89 -13.96 0.28
N GLY A 273 19.59 -13.51 -0.90
CA GLY A 273 20.40 -12.53 -1.64
C GLY A 273 19.51 -11.56 -2.40
N ARG A 274 19.85 -10.28 -2.38
CA ARG A 274 19.13 -9.24 -3.12
C ARG A 274 20.09 -8.19 -3.66
N ALA A 275 19.84 -7.73 -4.88
CA ALA A 275 20.53 -6.60 -5.46
C ALA A 275 19.51 -5.63 -6.06
N LEU A 276 19.64 -4.34 -5.76
CA LEU A 276 18.82 -3.26 -6.28
C LEU A 276 19.72 -2.17 -6.87
N LEU A 277 19.39 -1.74 -8.08
CA LEU A 277 19.98 -0.57 -8.76
C LEU A 277 18.84 0.40 -9.07
N ALA A 278 18.98 1.65 -8.70
CA ALA A 278 18.01 2.68 -9.03
C ALA A 278 18.65 4.05 -9.28
N ALA A 279 18.13 4.79 -10.25
CA ALA A 279 18.56 6.14 -10.56
C ALA A 279 17.42 6.96 -11.16
N SER A 280 17.49 8.29 -11.01
CA SER A 280 16.49 9.19 -11.61
C SER A 280 17.12 10.39 -12.32
N PRO A 281 17.92 10.19 -13.39
CA PRO A 281 18.51 11.27 -14.14
C PRO A 281 17.45 12.19 -14.75
N ARG A 282 17.81 13.47 -14.90
CA ARG A 282 16.99 14.43 -15.63
C ARG A 282 17.03 14.10 -17.13
N VAL A 283 15.85 14.00 -17.75
CA VAL A 283 15.71 13.75 -19.18
C VAL A 283 14.75 14.78 -19.77
N GLY A 284 15.25 15.65 -20.61
CA GLY A 284 14.47 16.76 -21.17
C GLY A 284 13.95 17.70 -20.07
N ARG A 285 12.63 17.82 -19.96
CA ARG A 285 11.94 18.65 -18.95
C ARG A 285 11.54 17.87 -17.70
N GLY A 286 11.79 16.58 -17.66
CA GLY A 286 11.38 15.70 -16.58
C GLY A 286 12.53 14.86 -16.04
N HIS A 287 12.17 13.82 -15.31
CA HIS A 287 13.07 12.84 -14.73
C HIS A 287 12.68 11.44 -15.20
N LEU A 288 13.67 10.60 -15.42
CA LEU A 288 13.51 9.19 -15.76
C LEU A 288 13.98 8.34 -14.55
N LEU A 289 13.06 7.93 -13.69
CA LEU A 289 13.35 6.95 -12.65
C LEU A 289 13.45 5.57 -13.31
N ALA A 290 14.58 4.91 -13.14
CA ALA A 290 14.78 3.53 -13.56
C ALA A 290 15.32 2.72 -12.38
N ALA A 291 14.74 1.54 -12.15
CA ALA A 291 15.18 0.61 -11.12
C ALA A 291 15.14 -0.83 -11.64
N PHE A 292 16.09 -1.63 -11.17
CA PHE A 292 16.14 -3.07 -11.41
C PHE A 292 16.49 -3.78 -10.11
N GLU A 293 15.72 -4.81 -9.79
CA GLU A 293 15.89 -5.65 -8.60
C GLU A 293 15.97 -7.12 -9.00
N THR A 294 16.86 -7.85 -8.35
CA THR A 294 16.86 -9.32 -8.36
C THR A 294 17.02 -9.84 -6.95
N SER A 295 16.32 -10.92 -6.62
CA SER A 295 16.50 -11.57 -5.33
C SER A 295 16.33 -13.09 -5.40
N THR A 296 16.96 -13.77 -4.43
CA THR A 296 16.85 -15.21 -4.18
C THR A 296 16.54 -15.46 -2.71
N ASN A 297 15.79 -16.51 -2.40
CA ASN A 297 15.50 -16.95 -1.04
C ASN A 297 15.20 -18.45 -1.05
N SER A 298 15.79 -19.22 -0.13
CA SER A 298 15.50 -20.64 0.06
C SER A 298 14.50 -20.92 1.17
N GLY A 299 14.28 -19.95 2.09
CA GLY A 299 13.46 -20.15 3.27
C GLY A 299 14.04 -21.19 4.25
N PRO A 300 13.42 -21.41 5.41
CA PRO A 300 13.83 -22.41 6.38
C PRO A 300 13.38 -23.84 6.04
N TRP A 301 12.75 -24.04 4.90
CA TRP A 301 12.03 -25.23 4.49
C TRP A 301 12.97 -26.38 4.17
N THR A 302 12.55 -27.61 4.51
CA THR A 302 13.28 -28.85 4.17
C THR A 302 13.36 -29.04 2.65
N VAL A 303 12.30 -28.66 1.94
CA VAL A 303 12.33 -28.46 0.48
C VAL A 303 12.51 -26.97 0.23
N PRO A 304 13.70 -26.49 -0.16
CA PRO A 304 13.96 -25.07 -0.33
C PRO A 304 12.99 -24.41 -1.33
N ASP A 305 12.46 -23.24 -1.00
CA ASP A 305 11.62 -22.46 -1.91
C ASP A 305 12.34 -22.13 -3.21
N SER A 306 13.66 -22.03 -3.18
CA SER A 306 14.48 -21.67 -4.33
C SER A 306 13.94 -20.49 -5.11
N TYR A 307 13.29 -19.56 -4.38
CA TYR A 307 12.65 -18.37 -4.95
C TYR A 307 13.64 -17.54 -5.73
N ARG A 308 13.25 -17.15 -6.93
CA ARG A 308 14.00 -16.24 -7.80
C ARG A 308 13.08 -15.15 -8.31
N LYS A 309 13.51 -13.92 -8.13
CA LYS A 309 12.77 -12.74 -8.56
C LYS A 309 13.60 -11.84 -9.45
N TYR A 310 12.97 -11.35 -10.53
CA TYR A 310 13.46 -10.26 -11.37
C TYR A 310 12.38 -9.19 -11.45
N ASN A 311 12.73 -7.96 -11.18
CA ASN A 311 11.78 -6.87 -11.10
C ASN A 311 12.38 -5.58 -11.67
N GLY A 312 11.60 -4.82 -12.43
CA GLY A 312 12.05 -3.59 -13.04
C GLY A 312 10.97 -2.53 -13.08
N VAL A 313 11.37 -1.29 -12.86
CA VAL A 313 10.52 -0.11 -12.94
C VAL A 313 11.21 0.94 -13.80
N VAL A 314 10.48 1.50 -14.77
CA VAL A 314 10.89 2.68 -15.54
C VAL A 314 9.76 3.68 -15.49
N ARG A 315 10.01 4.86 -14.93
CA ARG A 315 9.01 5.93 -14.81
C ARG A 315 9.56 7.24 -15.31
N TYR A 316 8.95 7.80 -16.35
CA TYR A 316 9.16 9.17 -16.75
C TYR A 316 8.15 10.08 -16.09
N SER A 317 8.59 11.18 -15.49
CA SER A 317 7.72 12.15 -14.83
C SER A 317 8.15 13.57 -15.19
N GLN A 318 7.16 14.42 -15.50
CA GLN A 318 7.37 15.83 -15.82
C GLN A 318 6.30 16.69 -15.17
N GLY A 319 6.69 17.88 -14.72
CA GLY A 319 5.79 18.81 -14.04
C GLY A 319 5.75 18.60 -12.52
N ASP A 320 4.66 18.99 -11.91
CA ASP A 320 4.43 18.94 -10.45
C ASP A 320 3.10 18.24 -10.12
N ASN A 321 2.71 18.25 -8.85
CA ASN A 321 1.47 17.60 -8.36
C ASN A 321 0.18 18.33 -8.77
N VAL A 322 0.29 19.39 -9.54
CA VAL A 322 -0.84 20.15 -10.08
C VAL A 322 -0.89 20.06 -11.58
N ASN A 323 0.27 20.20 -12.23
CA ASN A 323 0.42 20.16 -13.69
C ASN A 323 1.51 19.18 -14.03
N GLY A 324 1.15 17.93 -14.23
CA GLY A 324 2.10 16.86 -14.41
C GLY A 324 1.67 15.78 -15.38
N LEU A 325 2.66 15.09 -15.88
CA LEU A 325 2.53 13.89 -16.70
C LEU A 325 3.49 12.84 -16.17
N SER A 326 3.03 11.60 -16.00
CA SER A 326 3.92 10.48 -15.78
C SER A 326 3.54 9.27 -16.64
N LEU A 327 4.56 8.52 -17.04
CA LEU A 327 4.43 7.24 -17.72
C LEU A 327 5.28 6.22 -16.96
N THR A 328 4.67 5.15 -16.50
CA THR A 328 5.32 4.11 -15.69
C THR A 328 5.21 2.78 -16.38
N PHE A 329 6.32 2.09 -16.55
CA PHE A 329 6.40 0.69 -16.93
C PHE A 329 6.94 -0.12 -15.75
N MET A 330 6.31 -1.26 -15.46
CA MET A 330 6.76 -2.23 -14.45
C MET A 330 6.77 -3.61 -15.05
N GLY A 331 7.84 -4.39 -14.78
CA GLY A 331 7.97 -5.77 -15.19
C GLY A 331 8.44 -6.64 -14.04
N TYR A 332 7.78 -7.76 -13.80
CA TYR A 332 8.07 -8.69 -12.73
C TYR A 332 7.99 -10.13 -13.21
N HIS A 333 8.91 -10.94 -12.71
CA HIS A 333 8.90 -12.39 -12.83
C HIS A 333 9.36 -13.01 -11.51
N GLY A 334 8.62 -14.01 -11.04
CA GLY A 334 8.95 -14.83 -9.88
C GLY A 334 8.72 -16.32 -10.19
N GLU A 335 9.59 -17.18 -9.70
CA GLU A 335 9.43 -18.63 -9.67
C GLU A 335 9.86 -19.21 -8.34
N TRP A 336 9.18 -20.25 -7.85
CA TRP A 336 9.43 -20.83 -6.54
C TRP A 336 8.95 -22.28 -6.42
N ASN A 337 9.54 -23.00 -5.44
CA ASN A 337 8.88 -24.15 -4.83
C ASN A 337 8.09 -23.69 -3.62
N ALA A 338 7.21 -24.53 -3.08
CA ALA A 338 6.39 -24.19 -1.94
C ALA A 338 6.35 -25.31 -0.91
N THR A 339 6.27 -24.90 0.35
CA THR A 339 5.83 -25.76 1.44
C THR A 339 4.46 -25.26 1.87
N GLU A 340 3.42 -26.03 1.63
CA GLU A 340 2.05 -25.71 2.02
C GLU A 340 1.83 -25.94 3.53
N ALA A 341 0.72 -25.41 4.06
CA ALA A 341 0.34 -25.66 5.45
C ALA A 341 0.17 -27.16 5.70
N SER A 342 0.86 -27.67 6.71
CA SER A 342 0.93 -29.10 7.04
C SER A 342 0.09 -29.45 8.25
N PRO A 343 -0.61 -30.61 8.28
CA PRO A 343 -1.42 -31.01 9.42
C PRO A 343 -0.54 -31.26 10.66
N GLN A 344 -0.98 -30.75 11.81
CA GLN A 344 -0.22 -30.82 13.06
C GLN A 344 0.13 -32.27 13.42
N ARG A 345 -0.74 -33.24 13.12
CA ARG A 345 -0.48 -34.66 13.37
C ARG A 345 0.70 -35.23 12.58
N ALA A 346 1.00 -34.71 11.39
CA ALA A 346 2.18 -35.14 10.62
C ALA A 346 3.48 -34.69 11.30
N ILE A 347 3.47 -33.50 11.90
CA ILE A 347 4.59 -32.96 12.67
C ILE A 347 4.73 -33.72 13.99
N ASP A 348 3.63 -33.92 14.74
CA ASP A 348 3.62 -34.58 16.05
C ASP A 348 4.03 -36.05 15.98
N SER A 349 3.68 -36.73 14.87
CA SER A 349 4.12 -38.12 14.64
C SER A 349 5.57 -38.27 14.17
N GLY A 350 6.20 -37.14 13.78
CA GLY A 350 7.55 -37.13 13.21
C GLY A 350 7.61 -37.62 11.76
N LEU A 351 6.46 -37.63 11.03
CA LEU A 351 6.43 -37.91 9.60
C LEU A 351 7.20 -36.87 8.83
N ILE A 352 7.02 -35.60 9.21
CA ILE A 352 7.79 -34.45 8.75
C ILE A 352 8.29 -33.65 9.96
N ASP A 353 9.33 -32.85 9.77
CA ASP A 353 9.69 -31.82 10.73
C ASP A 353 8.79 -30.58 10.56
N ARG A 354 8.94 -29.59 11.44
CA ARG A 354 8.14 -28.37 11.45
C ARG A 354 8.20 -27.59 10.13
N PHE A 355 9.28 -27.69 9.40
CA PHE A 355 9.52 -27.02 8.12
C PHE A 355 9.49 -28.00 6.94
N GLY A 356 9.01 -29.22 7.18
CA GLY A 356 8.89 -30.27 6.18
C GLY A 356 7.68 -30.08 5.27
N SER A 357 7.73 -30.66 4.08
CA SER A 357 6.64 -30.73 3.13
C SER A 357 6.16 -32.14 2.95
N ILE A 358 4.84 -32.35 2.82
CA ILE A 358 4.25 -33.64 2.47
C ILE A 358 4.31 -33.86 0.97
N ASP A 359 4.01 -32.80 0.19
CA ASP A 359 4.21 -32.81 -1.27
C ASP A 359 5.41 -31.92 -1.64
N PRO A 360 6.58 -32.48 -1.95
CA PRO A 360 7.79 -31.70 -2.26
C PRO A 360 7.76 -31.07 -3.65
N THR A 361 6.68 -31.24 -4.40
CA THR A 361 6.57 -30.78 -5.80
C THR A 361 5.67 -29.58 -5.96
N ASP A 362 5.14 -29.02 -4.89
CA ASP A 362 4.38 -27.77 -4.90
C ASP A 362 5.25 -26.58 -5.29
N GLY A 363 4.63 -25.51 -5.79
CA GLY A 363 5.33 -24.31 -6.21
C GLY A 363 4.59 -23.51 -7.28
N GLY A 364 5.31 -22.65 -7.98
CA GLY A 364 4.67 -21.86 -9.04
C GLY A 364 5.59 -20.87 -9.72
N HIS A 365 4.99 -20.13 -10.64
CA HIS A 365 5.61 -18.97 -11.28
C HIS A 365 4.56 -17.89 -11.54
N THR A 366 5.01 -16.65 -11.64
CA THR A 366 4.17 -15.53 -12.02
C THR A 366 4.93 -14.53 -12.88
N TYR A 367 4.23 -13.95 -13.85
CA TYR A 367 4.70 -12.84 -14.69
C TYR A 367 3.70 -11.70 -14.61
N ARG A 368 4.22 -10.48 -14.49
CA ARG A 368 3.40 -9.27 -14.52
C ARG A 368 4.12 -8.17 -15.29
N TYR A 369 3.49 -7.67 -16.33
CA TYR A 369 3.96 -6.51 -17.08
C TYR A 369 2.86 -5.47 -17.11
N SER A 370 3.18 -4.22 -16.75
CA SER A 370 2.18 -3.16 -16.76
C SER A 370 2.74 -1.86 -17.30
N VAL A 371 1.87 -1.10 -17.94
CA VAL A 371 2.10 0.28 -18.34
C VAL A 371 0.99 1.14 -17.78
N GLY A 372 1.35 2.25 -17.13
CA GLY A 372 0.42 3.23 -16.58
C GLY A 372 0.81 4.63 -17.01
N GLY A 373 -0.16 5.41 -17.45
CA GLY A 373 -0.01 6.82 -17.76
C GLY A 373 -0.90 7.66 -16.85
N GLU A 374 -0.37 8.76 -16.34
CA GLU A 374 -1.11 9.71 -15.53
C GLU A 374 -0.88 11.11 -16.07
N TRP A 375 -1.97 11.85 -16.27
CA TRP A 375 -1.95 13.26 -16.60
C TRP A 375 -2.82 14.01 -15.62
N GLN A 376 -2.32 15.14 -15.13
CA GLN A 376 -3.11 16.03 -14.30
C GLN A 376 -2.87 17.49 -14.69
N HIS A 377 -3.93 18.27 -14.58
CA HIS A 377 -3.92 19.70 -14.85
C HIS A 377 -4.81 20.42 -13.87
N GLY A 378 -4.25 21.41 -13.19
CA GLY A 378 -4.94 22.30 -12.28
C GLY A 378 -4.83 23.76 -12.69
N ASN A 379 -5.89 24.48 -12.46
CA ASN A 379 -5.91 25.95 -12.43
C ASN A 379 -6.52 26.38 -11.09
N GLY A 380 -6.54 27.67 -10.78
CA GLY A 380 -6.95 28.16 -9.48
C GLY A 380 -8.29 27.64 -8.92
N ARG A 381 -9.15 26.96 -9.70
CA ARG A 381 -10.46 26.47 -9.26
C ARG A 381 -10.76 25.03 -9.67
N THR A 382 -10.01 24.45 -10.55
CA THR A 382 -10.26 23.10 -11.06
C THR A 382 -9.00 22.27 -11.03
N LEU A 383 -9.14 20.97 -10.72
CA LEU A 383 -8.14 19.95 -10.90
C LEU A 383 -8.75 18.82 -11.72
N SER A 384 -8.13 18.48 -12.83
CA SER A 384 -8.50 17.34 -13.67
C SER A 384 -7.38 16.33 -13.64
N LYS A 385 -7.71 15.05 -13.49
CA LYS A 385 -6.75 13.95 -13.51
C LYS A 385 -7.28 12.83 -14.38
N ILE A 386 -6.41 12.26 -15.21
CA ILE A 386 -6.70 11.09 -16.04
C ILE A 386 -5.58 10.09 -15.80
N GLN A 387 -5.94 8.85 -15.54
CA GLN A 387 -5.04 7.71 -15.43
C GLN A 387 -5.50 6.63 -16.41
N ALA A 388 -4.58 6.08 -17.20
CA ALA A 388 -4.84 4.94 -18.06
C ALA A 388 -3.82 3.86 -17.77
N PHE A 389 -4.21 2.59 -17.86
CA PHE A 389 -3.32 1.48 -17.59
C PHE A 389 -3.61 0.28 -18.50
N GLY A 390 -2.58 -0.51 -18.73
CA GLY A 390 -2.63 -1.84 -19.33
C GLY A 390 -1.72 -2.78 -18.56
N LEU A 391 -2.14 -4.03 -18.39
CA LEU A 391 -1.46 -5.02 -17.56
C LEU A 391 -1.64 -6.41 -18.18
N GLY A 392 -0.53 -7.08 -18.47
CA GLY A 392 -0.49 -8.52 -18.76
C GLY A 392 -0.07 -9.29 -17.51
N TYR A 393 -0.75 -10.41 -17.26
CA TYR A 393 -0.51 -11.24 -16.08
C TYR A 393 -0.61 -12.72 -16.43
N ASP A 394 0.23 -13.51 -15.79
CA ASP A 394 0.33 -14.95 -15.92
C ASP A 394 0.66 -15.58 -14.57
N LEU A 395 -0.06 -16.63 -14.19
CA LEU A 395 0.18 -17.44 -13.00
C LEU A 395 0.06 -18.92 -13.36
N GLY A 396 1.05 -19.70 -12.94
CA GLY A 396 0.93 -21.14 -12.75
C GLY A 396 1.23 -21.47 -11.30
N LEU A 397 0.24 -21.97 -10.56
CA LEU A 397 0.36 -22.30 -9.15
C LEU A 397 0.01 -23.77 -8.93
N ILE A 398 0.94 -24.51 -8.34
CA ILE A 398 0.80 -25.92 -8.00
C ILE A 398 0.78 -26.06 -6.50
N SER A 399 -0.27 -26.66 -5.95
CA SER A 399 -0.49 -26.80 -4.51
C SER A 399 -1.24 -28.08 -4.17
N ASN A 400 -0.97 -28.62 -2.99
CA ASN A 400 -1.61 -29.81 -2.45
C ASN A 400 -1.96 -29.60 -0.97
N PHE A 401 -3.24 -29.37 -0.65
CA PHE A 401 -3.69 -29.07 0.71
C PHE A 401 -4.28 -30.29 1.41
N THR A 402 -4.95 -31.17 0.67
CA THR A 402 -5.69 -32.33 1.21
C THR A 402 -4.91 -33.65 1.08
N PHE A 403 -3.80 -33.61 0.37
CA PHE A 403 -2.81 -34.66 0.09
C PHE A 403 -3.36 -35.86 -0.65
N PHE A 404 -4.10 -36.77 -0.01
CA PHE A 404 -4.64 -38.02 -0.59
C PHE A 404 -6.12 -38.21 -0.22
N LEU A 405 -6.87 -37.13 0.08
CA LEU A 405 -8.25 -37.21 0.53
C LEU A 405 -9.18 -37.58 -0.63
N ASP A 406 -9.07 -36.85 -1.76
CA ASP A 406 -9.92 -37.02 -2.94
C ASP A 406 -9.39 -38.13 -3.86
N ASP A 407 -8.08 -38.16 -4.12
CA ASP A 407 -7.42 -39.22 -4.89
C ASP A 407 -6.38 -39.98 -4.04
N PRO A 408 -6.74 -41.16 -3.53
CA PRO A 408 -5.84 -42.00 -2.71
C PRO A 408 -4.63 -42.56 -3.45
N VAL A 409 -4.61 -42.51 -4.79
CA VAL A 409 -3.60 -43.12 -5.64
C VAL A 409 -2.58 -42.11 -6.14
N HIS A 410 -3.05 -41.01 -6.73
CA HIS A 410 -2.22 -39.99 -7.35
C HIS A 410 -2.00 -38.76 -6.45
N GLY A 411 -2.79 -38.64 -5.38
CA GLY A 411 -2.81 -37.47 -4.52
C GLY A 411 -3.64 -36.33 -5.09
N ASP A 412 -3.84 -35.30 -4.29
CA ASP A 412 -4.78 -34.20 -4.57
C ASP A 412 -4.07 -32.95 -5.11
N GLN A 413 -2.86 -33.09 -5.66
CA GLN A 413 -2.12 -31.96 -6.21
C GLN A 413 -2.88 -31.32 -7.37
N ARG A 414 -2.92 -29.99 -7.37
CA ARG A 414 -3.65 -29.18 -8.35
C ARG A 414 -2.76 -28.13 -8.95
N GLU A 415 -2.96 -27.86 -10.26
CA GLU A 415 -2.36 -26.71 -10.93
C GLU A 415 -3.46 -25.71 -11.29
N GLN A 416 -3.33 -24.50 -10.78
CA GLN A 416 -4.17 -23.34 -11.12
C GLN A 416 -3.45 -22.47 -12.14
N VAL A 417 -4.14 -22.13 -13.24
CA VAL A 417 -3.58 -21.33 -14.34
C VAL A 417 -4.44 -20.11 -14.56
N ASP A 418 -3.80 -18.97 -14.69
CA ASP A 418 -4.45 -17.69 -14.97
C ASP A 418 -3.66 -16.90 -16.01
N HIS A 419 -4.27 -16.62 -17.17
CA HIS A 419 -3.70 -15.79 -18.22
C HIS A 419 -4.66 -14.67 -18.58
N ARG A 420 -4.20 -13.42 -18.47
CA ARG A 420 -5.06 -12.26 -18.76
C ARG A 420 -4.35 -11.03 -19.24
N PHE A 421 -5.16 -10.16 -19.87
CA PHE A 421 -4.83 -8.78 -20.09
C PHE A 421 -5.89 -7.88 -19.44
N VAL A 422 -5.47 -6.91 -18.66
CA VAL A 422 -6.36 -5.93 -18.00
C VAL A 422 -6.06 -4.55 -18.52
N SER A 423 -7.09 -3.77 -18.83
CA SER A 423 -6.93 -2.38 -19.24
C SER A 423 -7.98 -1.49 -18.58
N GLY A 424 -7.70 -0.20 -18.49
CA GLY A 424 -8.69 0.71 -17.94
C GLY A 424 -8.27 2.16 -17.95
N VAL A 425 -9.27 2.99 -17.62
CA VAL A 425 -9.12 4.44 -17.50
C VAL A 425 -9.87 4.90 -16.25
N ARG A 426 -9.24 5.78 -15.49
CA ARG A 426 -9.86 6.53 -14.40
C ARG A 426 -9.69 8.00 -14.67
N ALA A 427 -10.76 8.76 -14.55
CA ALA A 427 -10.71 10.21 -14.70
C ALA A 427 -11.59 10.89 -13.67
N PHE A 428 -11.14 12.01 -13.16
CA PHE A 428 -11.98 12.86 -12.33
C PHE A 428 -11.70 14.34 -12.60
N GLN A 429 -12.70 15.15 -12.29
CA GLN A 429 -12.57 16.59 -12.21
C GLN A 429 -13.09 17.07 -10.87
N LYS A 430 -12.27 17.83 -10.18
CA LYS A 430 -12.58 18.51 -8.94
C LYS A 430 -12.71 19.99 -9.20
N ARG A 431 -13.77 20.64 -8.70
CA ARG A 431 -14.04 22.05 -8.86
C ARG A 431 -14.42 22.70 -7.55
N GLN A 432 -13.71 23.77 -7.19
CA GLN A 432 -14.07 24.62 -6.06
C GLN A 432 -14.97 25.78 -6.49
N GLY A 433 -15.87 26.14 -5.59
CA GLY A 433 -16.83 27.20 -5.79
C GLY A 433 -17.43 27.70 -4.47
N ARG A 434 -18.54 28.39 -4.56
CA ARG A 434 -19.30 28.84 -3.38
C ARG A 434 -20.80 28.61 -3.60
N TRP A 435 -21.48 28.22 -2.54
CA TRP A 435 -22.92 28.23 -2.46
C TRP A 435 -23.35 29.25 -1.41
N GLY A 436 -23.85 30.42 -1.88
CA GLY A 436 -23.96 31.58 -1.01
C GLY A 436 -22.59 31.97 -0.42
N ASN A 437 -22.48 31.95 0.90
CA ASN A 437 -21.24 32.26 1.60
C ASN A 437 -20.41 31.01 1.96
N HIS A 438 -20.87 29.81 1.62
CA HIS A 438 -20.21 28.56 2.01
C HIS A 438 -19.25 28.08 0.90
N PRO A 439 -18.00 27.78 1.20
CA PRO A 439 -17.09 27.11 0.27
C PRO A 439 -17.65 25.73 -0.10
N VAL A 440 -17.58 25.41 -1.39
CA VAL A 440 -18.07 24.14 -1.93
C VAL A 440 -16.98 23.53 -2.82
N GLU A 441 -16.74 22.24 -2.64
CA GLU A 441 -15.93 21.45 -3.55
C GLU A 441 -16.81 20.35 -4.17
N ASN A 442 -16.82 20.26 -5.50
CA ASN A 442 -17.52 19.21 -6.23
C ASN A 442 -16.51 18.36 -6.98
N THR A 443 -16.63 17.05 -6.85
CA THR A 443 -15.85 16.08 -7.61
C THR A 443 -16.80 15.23 -8.44
N VAL A 444 -16.47 15.02 -9.71
CA VAL A 444 -17.12 14.02 -10.57
C VAL A 444 -16.05 13.14 -11.17
N GLY A 445 -16.32 11.86 -11.30
CA GLY A 445 -15.35 10.94 -11.86
C GLY A 445 -15.97 9.72 -12.52
N VAL A 446 -15.15 9.05 -13.33
CA VAL A 446 -15.49 7.84 -14.06
C VAL A 446 -14.32 6.87 -13.99
N GLN A 447 -14.64 5.59 -13.90
CA GLN A 447 -13.69 4.48 -13.88
C GLN A 447 -14.20 3.40 -14.82
N LEU A 448 -13.40 3.05 -15.81
CA LEU A 448 -13.66 1.95 -16.74
C LEU A 448 -12.54 0.92 -16.59
N ARG A 449 -12.91 -0.34 -16.50
CA ARG A 449 -11.97 -1.45 -16.47
C ARG A 449 -12.48 -2.58 -17.34
N ASN A 450 -11.57 -3.22 -18.05
CA ASN A 450 -11.84 -4.44 -18.83
C ASN A 450 -10.77 -5.48 -18.49
N ASP A 451 -11.21 -6.64 -18.02
CA ASP A 451 -10.39 -7.82 -17.81
C ASP A 451 -10.69 -8.82 -18.93
N ASP A 452 -9.76 -9.05 -19.82
CA ASP A 452 -9.79 -10.10 -20.84
C ASP A 452 -8.98 -11.30 -20.31
N VAL A 453 -9.69 -12.22 -19.70
CA VAL A 453 -9.13 -13.44 -19.11
C VAL A 453 -9.20 -14.55 -20.14
N THR A 454 -8.07 -14.81 -20.80
CA THR A 454 -8.00 -15.78 -21.88
C THR A 454 -8.01 -17.22 -21.39
N GLN A 455 -7.56 -17.44 -20.14
CA GLN A 455 -7.62 -18.73 -19.48
C GLN A 455 -7.71 -18.60 -17.96
N ILE A 456 -8.66 -19.30 -17.36
CA ILE A 456 -8.73 -19.69 -15.95
C ILE A 456 -8.90 -21.20 -15.96
N ALA A 457 -7.92 -21.94 -15.43
CA ALA A 457 -7.97 -23.39 -15.46
C ALA A 457 -7.55 -23.99 -14.11
N LEU A 458 -8.08 -25.18 -13.85
CA LEU A 458 -7.75 -26.05 -12.73
C LEU A 458 -7.52 -27.45 -13.27
N TYR A 459 -6.33 -27.98 -13.02
CA TYR A 459 -5.91 -29.32 -13.44
C TYR A 459 -5.61 -30.15 -12.20
N HIS A 460 -6.04 -31.41 -12.21
CA HIS A 460 -5.48 -32.40 -11.31
C HIS A 460 -4.09 -32.79 -11.79
N THR A 461 -3.13 -32.83 -10.87
CA THR A 461 -1.73 -33.13 -11.19
C THR A 461 -1.13 -34.15 -10.23
N GLU A 462 -0.11 -34.85 -10.68
CA GLU A 462 0.79 -35.66 -9.84
C GLU A 462 2.22 -35.24 -10.18
N ALA A 463 3.00 -34.83 -9.20
CA ALA A 463 4.38 -34.37 -9.40
C ALA A 463 4.51 -33.35 -10.56
N ARG A 464 3.61 -32.37 -10.63
CA ARG A 464 3.51 -31.33 -11.66
C ARG A 464 3.10 -31.83 -13.05
N GLN A 465 2.69 -33.09 -13.21
CA GLN A 465 2.18 -33.62 -14.47
C GLN A 465 0.66 -33.61 -14.45
N ARG A 466 0.04 -32.97 -15.44
CA ARG A 466 -1.42 -32.90 -15.57
C ARG A 466 -1.99 -34.27 -15.90
N LEU A 467 -2.97 -34.71 -15.09
CA LEU A 467 -3.71 -35.94 -15.24
C LEU A 467 -5.09 -35.69 -15.83
N GLU A 468 -5.82 -34.68 -15.30
CA GLU A 468 -7.18 -34.37 -15.67
C GLU A 468 -7.42 -32.86 -15.68
N THR A 469 -8.36 -32.40 -16.50
CA THR A 469 -8.82 -31.01 -16.52
C THR A 469 -10.13 -30.92 -15.75
N TRP A 470 -10.13 -30.24 -14.61
CA TRP A 470 -11.34 -30.04 -13.82
C TRP A 470 -12.09 -28.77 -14.19
N ASN A 471 -11.36 -27.71 -14.56
CA ASN A 471 -11.93 -26.47 -15.06
C ASN A 471 -11.02 -25.89 -16.16
N ASP A 472 -11.59 -25.33 -17.20
CA ASP A 472 -10.92 -24.49 -18.20
C ASP A 472 -11.95 -23.53 -18.80
N ALA A 473 -11.78 -22.26 -18.53
CA ALA A 473 -12.69 -21.22 -18.98
C ALA A 473 -11.94 -19.97 -19.43
N SER A 474 -12.63 -19.12 -20.17
CA SER A 474 -12.24 -17.75 -20.42
C SER A 474 -13.37 -16.79 -20.03
N ALA A 475 -13.02 -15.57 -19.68
CA ALA A 475 -14.00 -14.57 -19.31
C ALA A 475 -13.59 -13.18 -19.78
N VAL A 476 -14.56 -12.38 -20.22
CA VAL A 476 -14.40 -10.94 -20.38
C VAL A 476 -15.27 -10.24 -19.35
N VAL A 477 -14.62 -9.47 -18.47
CA VAL A 477 -15.32 -8.69 -17.44
C VAL A 477 -15.12 -7.21 -17.72
N THR A 478 -16.20 -6.50 -17.98
CA THR A 478 -16.17 -5.05 -18.18
C THR A 478 -16.93 -4.36 -17.06
N SER A 479 -16.30 -3.45 -16.35
CA SER A 479 -16.92 -2.66 -15.27
C SER A 479 -16.81 -1.16 -15.55
N LEU A 480 -17.90 -0.44 -15.25
CA LEU A 480 -18.00 1.02 -15.36
C LEU A 480 -18.55 1.58 -14.05
N GLY A 481 -17.78 2.45 -13.40
CA GLY A 481 -18.20 3.22 -12.24
C GLY A 481 -18.25 4.71 -12.55
N VAL A 482 -19.34 5.37 -12.14
CA VAL A 482 -19.48 6.83 -12.20
C VAL A 482 -19.81 7.35 -10.82
N TYR A 483 -19.14 8.41 -10.39
CA TYR A 483 -19.38 8.97 -9.06
C TYR A 483 -19.41 10.50 -9.06
N GLY A 484 -20.14 11.03 -8.09
CA GLY A 484 -20.14 12.44 -7.75
C GLY A 484 -20.01 12.64 -6.25
N GLU A 485 -19.30 13.66 -5.85
CA GLU A 485 -19.12 14.04 -4.45
C GLU A 485 -19.26 15.56 -4.32
N ASN A 486 -19.96 15.98 -3.29
CA ASN A 486 -20.14 17.38 -2.92
C ASN A 486 -19.68 17.56 -1.48
N GLN A 487 -18.72 18.45 -1.25
CA GLN A 487 -18.26 18.87 0.06
C GLN A 487 -18.65 20.33 0.29
N ILE A 488 -19.26 20.63 1.45
CA ILE A 488 -19.67 21.98 1.85
C ILE A 488 -19.09 22.29 3.23
N GLU A 489 -18.40 23.43 3.33
CA GLU A 489 -17.98 24.01 4.59
C GLU A 489 -19.08 24.99 5.07
N TRP A 490 -19.98 24.51 5.94
CA TRP A 490 -21.10 25.31 6.47
C TRP A 490 -20.64 26.40 7.43
N THR A 491 -19.68 26.05 8.25
CA THR A 491 -19.01 26.93 9.22
C THR A 491 -17.53 26.50 9.32
N PRO A 492 -16.66 27.30 9.94
CA PRO A 492 -15.26 26.86 10.17
C PRO A 492 -15.11 25.56 10.98
N TRP A 493 -16.19 25.10 11.61
CA TRP A 493 -16.19 23.89 12.45
C TRP A 493 -17.17 22.80 11.99
N LEU A 494 -17.91 23.01 10.88
CA LEU A 494 -18.87 22.04 10.36
C LEU A 494 -18.68 21.87 8.85
N LYS A 495 -18.33 20.68 8.43
CA LYS A 495 -18.17 20.27 7.05
C LYS A 495 -19.02 19.02 6.77
N THR A 496 -19.69 18.99 5.63
CA THR A 496 -20.39 17.81 5.14
C THR A 496 -19.81 17.37 3.81
N THR A 497 -19.69 16.05 3.60
CA THR A 497 -19.33 15.45 2.32
C THR A 497 -20.39 14.43 1.96
N LEU A 498 -21.05 14.60 0.82
CA LEU A 498 -22.07 13.69 0.30
C LEU A 498 -21.61 13.15 -1.03
N GLY A 499 -21.62 11.83 -1.16
CA GLY A 499 -21.20 11.12 -2.36
C GLY A 499 -22.30 10.17 -2.87
N LEU A 500 -22.35 10.00 -4.16
CA LEU A 500 -23.14 8.97 -4.81
C LEU A 500 -22.30 8.32 -5.89
N ARG A 501 -22.30 6.98 -5.91
CA ARG A 501 -21.62 6.19 -6.91
C ARG A 501 -22.60 5.19 -7.53
N ALA A 502 -22.49 4.98 -8.84
CA ALA A 502 -23.21 3.96 -9.58
C ALA A 502 -22.19 3.10 -10.34
N ASP A 503 -22.28 1.79 -10.17
CA ASP A 503 -21.42 0.83 -10.85
C ASP A 503 -22.25 -0.15 -11.65
N GLY A 504 -21.75 -0.54 -12.82
CA GLY A 504 -22.31 -1.58 -13.66
C GLY A 504 -21.21 -2.52 -14.14
N SER A 505 -21.49 -3.81 -14.16
CA SER A 505 -20.56 -4.84 -14.63
C SER A 505 -21.26 -5.76 -15.63
N ARG A 506 -20.50 -6.19 -16.65
CA ARG A 506 -20.89 -7.21 -17.60
C ARG A 506 -19.86 -8.32 -17.56
N TYR A 507 -20.33 -9.52 -17.47
CA TYR A 507 -19.58 -10.77 -17.46
C TYR A 507 -19.93 -11.56 -18.72
N ASP A 508 -18.94 -12.07 -19.43
CA ASP A 508 -19.09 -12.90 -20.61
C ASP A 508 -18.12 -14.09 -20.46
N VAL A 509 -18.70 -15.28 -20.21
CA VAL A 509 -17.94 -16.48 -19.83
C VAL A 509 -18.10 -17.54 -20.89
N THR A 510 -16.97 -18.15 -21.27
CA THR A 510 -16.94 -19.37 -22.08
C THR A 510 -16.28 -20.47 -21.27
N ASP A 511 -17.06 -21.46 -20.87
CA ASP A 511 -16.58 -22.66 -20.20
C ASP A 511 -16.27 -23.73 -21.26
N ARG A 512 -15.06 -24.29 -21.25
CA ARG A 512 -14.58 -25.27 -22.23
C ARG A 512 -14.76 -26.69 -21.74
N VAL A 513 -15.01 -26.91 -20.44
CA VAL A 513 -15.27 -28.22 -19.84
C VAL A 513 -16.77 -28.51 -19.86
N ASP A 514 -17.58 -27.57 -19.39
CA ASP A 514 -19.03 -27.67 -19.46
C ASP A 514 -19.66 -26.40 -20.07
N ALA A 515 -19.92 -26.46 -21.35
CA ALA A 515 -20.49 -25.32 -22.10
C ALA A 515 -21.83 -24.79 -21.55
N ARG A 516 -22.53 -25.57 -20.69
CA ARG A 516 -23.78 -25.15 -20.04
C ARG A 516 -23.54 -24.01 -19.04
N ASN A 517 -22.35 -23.94 -18.45
CA ASN A 517 -21.91 -22.93 -17.51
C ASN A 517 -21.46 -21.61 -18.18
N GLY A 518 -21.26 -21.63 -19.50
CA GLY A 518 -21.00 -20.42 -20.28
C GLY A 518 -22.25 -19.54 -20.40
N GLY A 519 -22.02 -18.25 -20.62
CA GLY A 519 -23.09 -17.28 -20.82
C GLY A 519 -22.66 -15.83 -20.52
N THR A 520 -23.66 -14.95 -20.53
CA THR A 520 -23.47 -13.53 -20.22
C THR A 520 -24.37 -13.16 -19.05
N ASP A 521 -23.82 -12.40 -18.09
CA ASP A 521 -24.56 -11.77 -17.01
C ASP A 521 -24.25 -10.29 -16.90
N THR A 522 -25.17 -9.50 -16.31
CA THR A 522 -25.01 -8.06 -16.09
C THR A 522 -25.58 -7.69 -14.74
N ALA A 523 -24.87 -6.82 -14.03
CA ALA A 523 -25.32 -6.34 -12.72
C ALA A 523 -25.06 -4.83 -12.58
N GLY A 524 -25.83 -4.20 -11.71
CA GLY A 524 -25.65 -2.80 -11.35
C GLY A 524 -25.93 -2.53 -9.89
N ILE A 525 -25.21 -1.57 -9.31
CA ILE A 525 -25.36 -1.20 -7.91
C ILE A 525 -25.19 0.30 -7.72
N ILE A 526 -25.95 0.88 -6.78
CA ILE A 526 -25.84 2.29 -6.39
C ILE A 526 -25.39 2.34 -4.94
N SER A 527 -24.38 3.18 -4.67
CA SER A 527 -23.69 3.28 -3.39
C SER A 527 -23.69 4.74 -2.88
N PRO A 528 -24.66 5.13 -2.03
CA PRO A 528 -24.66 6.42 -1.35
C PRO A 528 -23.60 6.42 -0.24
N LYS A 529 -23.00 7.61 0.00
CA LYS A 529 -21.95 7.84 0.98
C LYS A 529 -22.12 9.21 1.61
N GLY A 530 -21.81 9.33 2.89
CA GLY A 530 -21.93 10.59 3.60
C GLY A 530 -20.98 10.69 4.80
N THR A 531 -20.44 11.87 4.98
CA THR A 531 -19.56 12.23 6.10
C THR A 531 -19.96 13.57 6.67
N VAL A 532 -19.96 13.66 7.99
CA VAL A 532 -20.04 14.92 8.74
C VAL A 532 -18.79 15.07 9.57
N THR A 533 -18.07 16.17 9.40
CA THR A 533 -16.88 16.50 10.17
C THR A 533 -17.15 17.71 11.05
N PHE A 534 -16.81 17.58 12.33
CA PHE A 534 -16.90 18.64 13.33
C PHE A 534 -15.51 19.03 13.80
N GLY A 535 -15.23 20.32 13.88
CA GLY A 535 -13.95 20.89 14.26
C GLY A 535 -13.24 21.55 13.06
N PRO A 536 -11.92 21.89 13.17
CA PRO A 536 -11.08 21.58 14.34
C PRO A 536 -11.30 22.45 15.55
N TRP A 537 -11.43 21.85 16.73
CA TRP A 537 -11.37 22.55 18.01
C TRP A 537 -10.08 22.16 18.74
N ARG A 538 -9.17 23.11 18.93
CA ARG A 538 -7.84 22.85 19.50
C ARG A 538 -7.14 21.69 18.76
N SER A 539 -7.11 21.76 17.42
CA SER A 539 -6.52 20.73 16.55
C SER A 539 -7.12 19.32 16.72
N THR A 540 -8.42 19.26 17.06
CA THR A 540 -9.18 18.01 17.20
C THR A 540 -10.40 18.05 16.29
N GLU A 541 -10.61 17.01 15.51
CA GLU A 541 -11.77 16.80 14.63
C GLU A 541 -12.51 15.53 15.02
N PHE A 542 -13.83 15.56 14.87
CA PHE A 542 -14.73 14.42 15.04
C PHE A 542 -15.39 14.13 13.71
N TYR A 543 -15.56 12.86 13.42
CA TYR A 543 -16.09 12.36 12.16
C TYR A 543 -17.26 11.42 12.41
N VAL A 544 -18.30 11.54 11.58
CA VAL A 544 -19.38 10.56 11.47
C VAL A 544 -19.54 10.22 10.01
N ASN A 545 -19.31 8.95 9.67
CA ASN A 545 -19.34 8.43 8.33
C ASN A 545 -20.41 7.35 8.21
N ALA A 546 -21.10 7.31 7.09
CA ALA A 546 -21.97 6.20 6.71
C ALA A 546 -21.95 6.03 5.19
N GLY A 547 -22.02 4.78 4.74
CA GLY A 547 -21.99 4.55 3.30
C GLY A 547 -22.24 3.10 2.94
N SER A 548 -22.41 2.87 1.64
CA SER A 548 -22.42 1.54 1.07
C SER A 548 -21.31 1.36 0.05
N GLY A 549 -20.83 0.14 -0.08
CA GLY A 549 -19.87 -0.32 -1.05
C GLY A 549 -20.26 -1.70 -1.55
N PHE A 550 -19.37 -2.35 -2.24
CA PHE A 550 -19.60 -3.69 -2.76
C PHE A 550 -18.28 -4.38 -3.06
N HIS A 551 -18.35 -5.70 -3.22
CA HIS A 551 -17.37 -6.46 -3.97
C HIS A 551 -18.04 -7.22 -5.11
N SER A 552 -17.31 -7.45 -6.19
CA SER A 552 -17.74 -8.28 -7.31
C SER A 552 -17.39 -9.73 -7.05
N ASN A 553 -18.24 -10.65 -7.46
CA ASN A 553 -17.98 -12.08 -7.45
C ASN A 553 -17.25 -12.53 -8.72
N SER A 554 -16.65 -13.72 -8.67
CA SER A 554 -16.01 -14.33 -9.83
C SER A 554 -16.99 -14.49 -10.99
N ALA A 555 -16.57 -14.12 -12.18
CA ALA A 555 -17.38 -14.26 -13.39
C ALA A 555 -17.86 -15.69 -13.59
N LEU A 556 -17.04 -16.69 -13.30
CA LEU A 556 -17.39 -18.11 -13.44
C LEU A 556 -18.59 -18.47 -12.56
N GLY A 557 -18.64 -17.95 -11.34
CA GLY A 557 -19.76 -18.18 -10.42
C GLY A 557 -21.06 -17.48 -10.85
N THR A 558 -20.98 -16.35 -11.58
CA THR A 558 -22.18 -15.59 -12.00
C THR A 558 -22.97 -16.29 -13.11
N THR A 559 -22.34 -17.15 -13.90
CA THR A 559 -22.95 -17.91 -14.99
C THR A 559 -23.11 -19.40 -14.68
N LEU A 560 -22.67 -19.86 -13.50
CA LEU A 560 -22.71 -21.25 -13.06
C LEU A 560 -24.13 -21.81 -13.05
N LYS A 561 -24.32 -23.00 -13.59
CA LYS A 561 -25.59 -23.76 -13.60
C LYS A 561 -25.43 -25.18 -13.11
N TYR A 562 -24.23 -25.72 -13.21
CA TYR A 562 -23.89 -27.08 -12.81
C TYR A 562 -22.54 -27.10 -12.10
N ASP A 563 -22.44 -27.87 -11.03
CA ASP A 563 -21.18 -28.15 -10.35
C ASP A 563 -20.26 -29.08 -11.16
N ILE A 564 -19.06 -29.34 -10.65
CA ILE A 564 -18.09 -30.23 -11.31
C ILE A 564 -18.58 -31.69 -11.42
N ASN A 565 -19.56 -32.09 -10.61
CA ASN A 565 -20.18 -33.42 -10.65
C ASN A 565 -21.40 -33.46 -11.59
N GLY A 566 -21.73 -32.34 -12.25
CA GLY A 566 -22.88 -32.20 -13.14
C GLY A 566 -24.24 -32.03 -12.43
N ASN A 567 -24.26 -31.75 -11.14
CA ASN A 567 -25.48 -31.43 -10.40
C ASN A 567 -25.89 -29.97 -10.61
N PRO A 568 -27.21 -29.64 -10.61
CA PRO A 568 -27.64 -28.26 -10.69
C PRO A 568 -27.04 -27.41 -9.56
N ALA A 569 -26.41 -26.28 -9.91
CA ALA A 569 -25.88 -25.31 -8.99
C ALA A 569 -26.53 -23.92 -9.20
N ALA A 570 -26.62 -23.12 -8.17
CA ALA A 570 -27.15 -21.76 -8.25
C ALA A 570 -26.02 -20.76 -8.57
N PRO A 571 -26.25 -19.81 -9.50
CA PRO A 571 -25.29 -18.75 -9.74
C PRO A 571 -25.17 -17.83 -8.52
N VAL A 572 -24.00 -17.24 -8.32
CA VAL A 572 -23.75 -16.26 -7.25
C VAL A 572 -24.21 -14.87 -7.66
N THR A 573 -24.56 -14.04 -6.66
CA THR A 573 -24.87 -12.62 -6.88
C THR A 573 -23.64 -11.89 -7.43
N PRO A 574 -23.69 -11.24 -8.61
CA PRO A 574 -22.50 -10.66 -9.22
C PRO A 574 -21.86 -9.52 -8.43
N LEU A 575 -22.67 -8.66 -7.76
CA LEU A 575 -22.22 -7.52 -6.97
C LEU A 575 -22.85 -7.59 -5.58
N VAL A 576 -22.06 -7.90 -4.58
CA VAL A 576 -22.50 -8.08 -3.19
C VAL A 576 -22.38 -6.77 -2.44
N ARG A 577 -23.50 -6.31 -1.89
CA ARG A 577 -23.59 -5.06 -1.14
C ARG A 577 -22.97 -5.18 0.24
N ALA A 578 -22.20 -4.16 0.58
CA ALA A 578 -21.75 -3.89 1.94
C ALA A 578 -22.28 -2.52 2.41
N THR A 579 -22.59 -2.39 3.69
CA THR A 579 -22.95 -1.12 4.33
C THR A 579 -22.11 -0.91 5.58
N GLY A 580 -21.75 0.33 5.86
CA GLY A 580 -20.93 0.65 7.01
C GLY A 580 -21.23 2.00 7.63
N ALA A 581 -20.89 2.12 8.89
CA ALA A 581 -20.89 3.36 9.64
C ALA A 581 -19.65 3.46 10.53
N GLU A 582 -19.17 4.67 10.74
CA GLU A 582 -18.02 4.95 11.58
C GLU A 582 -18.22 6.27 12.34
N ALA A 583 -17.82 6.29 13.61
CA ALA A 583 -17.64 7.51 14.37
C ALA A 583 -16.20 7.55 14.89
N GLY A 584 -15.53 8.67 14.71
CA GLY A 584 -14.13 8.73 15.08
C GLY A 584 -13.64 10.12 15.47
N VAL A 585 -12.45 10.16 16.04
CA VAL A 585 -11.75 11.37 16.42
C VAL A 585 -10.30 11.33 15.95
N ARG A 586 -9.82 12.47 15.51
CA ARG A 586 -8.40 12.74 15.20
C ARG A 586 -7.96 13.96 15.98
N THR A 587 -6.84 13.88 16.67
CA THR A 587 -6.29 14.99 17.43
C THR A 587 -4.78 15.10 17.32
N VAL A 588 -4.30 16.33 17.22
CA VAL A 588 -2.87 16.71 17.31
C VAL A 588 -2.68 17.80 18.38
N THR A 589 -3.56 17.81 19.39
CA THR A 589 -3.52 18.79 20.49
C THR A 589 -2.23 18.71 21.31
N VAL A 590 -1.71 17.51 21.49
CA VAL A 590 -0.39 17.29 22.08
C VAL A 590 0.66 17.43 21.00
N ARG A 591 1.60 18.35 21.21
CA ARG A 591 2.66 18.62 20.23
C ARG A 591 3.40 17.34 19.83
N HIS A 592 3.59 17.14 18.54
CA HIS A 592 4.24 15.97 17.93
C HIS A 592 3.54 14.63 18.17
N LEU A 593 2.32 14.61 18.72
CA LEU A 593 1.50 13.43 18.86
C LEU A 593 0.25 13.55 18.00
N GLN A 594 0.09 12.63 17.07
CA GLN A 594 -1.19 12.35 16.43
C GLN A 594 -1.82 11.14 17.10
N SER A 595 -3.09 11.28 17.47
CA SER A 595 -3.92 10.15 17.93
C SER A 595 -5.20 10.10 17.12
N THR A 596 -5.60 8.89 16.75
CA THR A 596 -6.90 8.62 16.13
C THR A 596 -7.60 7.49 16.87
N VAL A 597 -8.91 7.64 17.05
CA VAL A 597 -9.80 6.58 17.53
C VAL A 597 -10.95 6.45 16.55
N SER A 598 -11.31 5.25 16.17
CA SER A 598 -12.42 4.94 15.28
C SER A 598 -13.27 3.81 15.86
N LEU A 599 -14.57 4.05 15.97
CA LEU A 599 -15.60 3.04 16.24
C LEU A 599 -16.34 2.78 14.95
N TRP A 600 -16.38 1.54 14.49
CA TRP A 600 -16.94 1.21 13.19
C TRP A 600 -17.83 -0.03 13.24
N ALA A 601 -18.76 -0.12 12.30
CA ALA A 601 -19.58 -1.29 12.05
C ALA A 601 -19.78 -1.47 10.54
N LEU A 602 -19.76 -2.73 10.11
CA LEU A 602 -19.94 -3.16 8.72
C LEU A 602 -20.97 -4.31 8.67
N HIS A 603 -21.75 -4.34 7.60
CA HIS A 603 -22.63 -5.45 7.26
C HIS A 603 -22.41 -5.81 5.80
N LEU A 604 -22.18 -7.11 5.54
CA LEU A 604 -22.07 -7.70 4.21
C LEU A 604 -23.32 -8.55 3.95
N ALA A 605 -23.86 -8.43 2.74
CA ALA A 605 -25.02 -9.21 2.32
C ALA A 605 -24.68 -10.69 2.06
N SER A 606 -23.40 -11.00 1.81
CA SER A 606 -22.87 -12.36 1.68
C SER A 606 -21.38 -12.33 1.99
N GLU A 607 -20.89 -13.34 2.72
CA GLU A 607 -19.46 -13.65 2.72
C GLU A 607 -19.12 -14.30 1.39
N LEU A 608 -17.93 -13.99 0.89
CA LEU A 608 -17.40 -14.70 -0.24
C LEU A 608 -16.65 -15.93 0.21
N VAL A 609 -16.93 -17.01 -0.44
CA VAL A 609 -16.11 -18.20 -0.39
C VAL A 609 -15.91 -18.67 -1.83
N TYR A 610 -14.93 -18.10 -2.54
CA TYR A 610 -14.37 -18.79 -3.69
C TYR A 610 -13.37 -19.81 -3.15
N ASN A 611 -13.67 -21.05 -3.33
CA ASN A 611 -12.72 -22.11 -3.05
C ASN A 611 -11.93 -22.40 -4.33
N GLY A 612 -10.72 -21.82 -4.44
CA GLY A 612 -9.81 -22.03 -5.59
C GLY A 612 -9.41 -23.48 -5.75
N ASP A 613 -9.48 -24.26 -4.66
CA ASP A 613 -9.15 -25.68 -4.66
C ASP A 613 -10.25 -26.56 -5.24
N VAL A 614 -11.47 -26.07 -5.23
CA VAL A 614 -12.62 -26.74 -5.86
C VAL A 614 -12.98 -26.07 -7.19
N GLY A 615 -12.41 -24.89 -7.47
CA GLY A 615 -12.75 -24.10 -8.66
C GLY A 615 -14.19 -23.58 -8.66
N ALA A 616 -14.83 -23.53 -7.50
CA ALA A 616 -16.24 -23.16 -7.34
C ALA A 616 -16.41 -21.97 -6.38
N THR A 617 -17.44 -21.16 -6.63
CA THR A 617 -17.86 -20.09 -5.72
C THR A 617 -19.12 -20.53 -5.00
N GLU A 618 -19.10 -20.55 -3.69
CA GLU A 618 -20.28 -20.80 -2.87
C GLU A 618 -20.78 -19.49 -2.23
N PRO A 619 -22.10 -19.18 -2.30
CA PRO A 619 -22.66 -18.04 -1.59
C PRO A 619 -22.56 -18.30 -0.08
N GLY A 620 -21.78 -17.51 0.62
CA GLY A 620 -21.74 -17.52 2.08
C GLY A 620 -22.91 -16.75 2.70
N PRO A 621 -23.24 -16.99 3.98
CA PRO A 621 -24.27 -16.24 4.68
C PRO A 621 -23.86 -14.77 4.88
N ALA A 622 -24.86 -13.90 5.08
CA ALA A 622 -24.61 -12.50 5.42
C ALA A 622 -23.91 -12.38 6.77
N SER A 623 -23.08 -11.33 6.93
CA SER A 623 -22.29 -11.12 8.12
C SER A 623 -22.34 -9.69 8.68
N LYS A 624 -21.97 -9.56 9.95
CA LYS A 624 -21.80 -8.30 10.66
C LYS A 624 -20.43 -8.25 11.30
N ARG A 625 -19.76 -7.11 11.14
CA ARG A 625 -18.49 -6.80 11.80
C ARG A 625 -18.60 -5.48 12.52
N TYR A 626 -17.92 -5.36 13.65
CA TYR A 626 -17.79 -4.11 14.39
C TYR A 626 -16.50 -4.11 15.19
N GLY A 627 -15.99 -2.93 15.49
CA GLY A 627 -14.73 -2.83 16.19
C GLY A 627 -14.32 -1.43 16.60
N VAL A 628 -13.14 -1.40 17.20
CA VAL A 628 -12.47 -0.19 17.66
C VAL A 628 -11.05 -0.21 17.11
N GLU A 629 -10.61 0.89 16.56
CA GLU A 629 -9.24 1.11 16.14
C GLU A 629 -8.66 2.32 16.89
N PHE A 630 -7.42 2.18 17.34
CA PHE A 630 -6.67 3.21 18.01
C PHE A 630 -5.27 3.26 17.40
N ALA A 631 -4.91 4.41 16.82
CA ALA A 631 -3.60 4.58 16.21
C ALA A 631 -2.93 5.86 16.70
N ASN A 632 -1.64 5.75 17.02
CA ASN A 632 -0.82 6.83 17.52
C ASN A 632 0.49 6.94 16.77
N TYR A 633 0.91 8.16 16.55
CA TYR A 633 2.22 8.49 16.02
C TYR A 633 2.79 9.64 16.84
N TYR A 634 3.92 9.41 17.52
CA TYR A 634 4.56 10.36 18.41
C TYR A 634 6.03 10.57 18.04
N SER A 635 6.37 11.79 17.63
CA SER A 635 7.73 12.17 17.24
C SER A 635 8.28 13.27 18.16
N PRO A 636 8.67 12.96 19.42
CA PRO A 636 9.11 13.96 20.40
C PRO A 636 10.38 14.69 19.97
N LYS A 637 11.15 14.11 19.07
CA LYS A 637 12.35 14.67 18.47
C LYS A 637 12.38 14.32 16.99
N PRO A 638 13.05 15.13 16.12
CA PRO A 638 13.13 14.82 14.69
C PRO A 638 13.76 13.45 14.35
N TRP A 639 14.56 12.91 15.28
CA TRP A 639 15.24 11.62 15.15
C TRP A 639 14.60 10.46 15.92
N LEU A 640 13.53 10.70 16.68
CA LEU A 640 12.89 9.68 17.55
C LEU A 640 11.40 9.61 17.29
N VAL A 641 10.92 8.43 16.93
CA VAL A 641 9.53 8.14 16.61
C VAL A 641 9.06 6.96 17.46
N PHE A 642 7.88 7.09 18.02
CA PHE A 642 7.09 5.99 18.57
C PHE A 642 5.78 5.93 17.80
N ASP A 643 5.38 4.74 17.39
CA ASP A 643 4.07 4.49 16.82
C ASP A 643 3.45 3.24 17.44
N GLY A 644 2.14 3.21 17.51
CA GLY A 644 1.42 2.10 18.08
C GLY A 644 -0.03 2.08 17.68
N ASP A 645 -0.47 0.91 17.21
CA ASP A 645 -1.80 0.66 16.70
C ASP A 645 -2.42 -0.53 17.43
N LEU A 646 -3.67 -0.37 17.83
CA LEU A 646 -4.53 -1.42 18.37
C LEU A 646 -5.81 -1.47 17.54
N SER A 647 -6.12 -2.61 16.99
CA SER A 647 -7.39 -2.90 16.34
C SER A 647 -8.05 -4.08 17.05
N TRP A 648 -9.29 -3.86 17.51
CA TRP A 648 -10.13 -4.92 18.03
C TRP A 648 -11.40 -5.00 17.20
N SER A 649 -11.78 -6.21 16.79
CA SER A 649 -12.93 -6.45 15.93
C SER A 649 -13.65 -7.73 16.30
N GLN A 650 -14.95 -7.79 15.99
CA GLN A 650 -15.74 -9.01 16.02
C GLN A 650 -16.48 -9.19 14.69
N ALA A 651 -16.46 -10.41 14.19
CA ALA A 651 -17.20 -10.85 13.02
C ALA A 651 -18.16 -11.98 13.40
N ARG A 652 -19.39 -11.91 12.90
CA ARG A 652 -20.45 -12.92 13.11
C ARG A 652 -21.32 -13.01 11.87
N PHE A 653 -21.77 -14.19 11.56
CA PHE A 653 -22.89 -14.35 10.63
C PHE A 653 -24.14 -13.64 11.17
N SER A 654 -24.90 -13.01 10.29
CA SER A 654 -26.12 -12.26 10.63
C SER A 654 -27.36 -13.14 10.64
N GLU A 655 -27.31 -14.23 9.91
CA GLU A 655 -28.36 -15.22 9.77
C GLU A 655 -28.01 -16.48 10.56
N PHE A 656 -29.02 -17.29 10.82
CA PHE A 656 -28.83 -18.58 11.48
C PHE A 656 -27.98 -19.48 10.58
N ASN A 657 -26.89 -19.99 11.13
CA ASN A 657 -26.02 -20.99 10.51
C ASN A 657 -25.92 -22.17 11.46
N GLU A 658 -26.31 -23.37 10.98
CA GLU A 658 -26.29 -24.59 11.80
C GLU A 658 -24.87 -24.91 12.29
N ALA A 659 -23.82 -24.59 11.51
CA ALA A 659 -22.44 -24.79 11.89
C ALA A 659 -21.98 -23.83 13.00
N GLY A 660 -22.66 -22.68 13.19
CA GLY A 660 -22.33 -21.71 14.24
C GLY A 660 -22.33 -20.24 13.76
N PRO A 661 -22.25 -19.28 14.69
CA PRO A 661 -22.36 -17.86 14.38
C PRO A 661 -21.03 -17.17 14.06
N TYR A 662 -19.89 -17.85 14.17
CA TYR A 662 -18.58 -17.23 13.98
C TYR A 662 -18.17 -17.26 12.51
N VAL A 663 -17.50 -16.21 12.05
CA VAL A 663 -16.85 -16.22 10.75
C VAL A 663 -15.45 -16.80 10.94
N PRO A 664 -15.13 -17.93 10.30
CA PRO A 664 -13.80 -18.53 10.38
C PRO A 664 -12.72 -17.55 9.94
N GLU A 665 -11.52 -17.69 10.48
CA GLU A 665 -10.33 -16.87 10.20
C GLU A 665 -10.45 -15.37 10.57
N ALA A 666 -11.57 -14.93 11.16
CA ALA A 666 -11.77 -13.54 11.55
C ALA A 666 -10.87 -13.17 12.75
N VAL A 667 -9.80 -12.42 12.51
CA VAL A 667 -8.87 -11.97 13.55
C VAL A 667 -9.53 -10.95 14.47
N ASN A 668 -9.54 -11.23 15.77
CA ASN A 668 -10.18 -10.35 16.75
C ASN A 668 -9.30 -9.18 17.19
N THR A 669 -7.99 -9.39 17.34
CA THR A 669 -7.09 -8.40 17.92
C THR A 669 -5.81 -8.32 17.12
N VAL A 670 -5.48 -7.12 16.70
CA VAL A 670 -4.20 -6.79 16.06
C VAL A 670 -3.53 -5.69 16.86
N VAL A 671 -2.25 -5.89 17.20
CA VAL A 671 -1.41 -4.86 17.80
C VAL A 671 -0.11 -4.76 17.01
N SER A 672 0.19 -3.59 16.53
CA SER A 672 1.48 -3.28 15.93
C SER A 672 2.04 -2.01 16.53
N GLY A 673 3.35 -1.88 16.56
CA GLY A 673 3.96 -0.67 17.06
C GLY A 673 5.45 -0.81 17.28
N GLY A 674 6.09 0.29 17.61
CA GLY A 674 7.51 0.26 17.91
C GLY A 674 8.11 1.62 18.19
N ALA A 675 9.44 1.59 18.29
CA ALA A 675 10.28 2.75 18.44
C ALA A 675 11.33 2.77 17.33
N SER A 676 11.50 3.92 16.70
CA SER A 676 12.47 4.10 15.62
C SER A 676 13.35 5.32 15.90
N ILE A 677 14.64 5.16 15.63
CA ILE A 677 15.65 6.21 15.64
C ILE A 677 16.04 6.48 14.18
N ASP A 678 15.85 7.71 13.74
CA ASP A 678 16.20 8.14 12.39
C ASP A 678 17.38 9.14 12.46
N ASN A 679 18.52 8.73 11.90
CA ASN A 679 19.73 9.55 11.74
C ASN A 679 20.23 10.25 13.03
N PHE A 680 20.15 9.58 14.18
CA PHE A 680 20.78 10.07 15.40
C PHE A 680 22.28 9.76 15.40
N HIS A 681 23.13 10.79 15.25
CA HIS A 681 24.58 10.62 15.10
C HIS A 681 24.97 9.60 14.01
N ARG A 682 24.28 9.63 12.86
CA ARG A 682 24.43 8.68 11.73
C ARG A 682 23.96 7.25 12.03
N THR A 683 23.26 7.04 13.12
CA THR A 683 22.69 5.73 13.50
C THR A 683 21.21 5.71 13.19
N PHE A 684 20.75 4.59 12.64
CA PHE A 684 19.37 4.25 12.43
C PHE A 684 19.05 3.01 13.26
N ALA A 685 17.90 2.96 13.87
CA ALA A 685 17.46 1.75 14.57
C ALA A 685 15.92 1.71 14.63
N SER A 686 15.36 0.52 14.58
CA SER A 686 13.94 0.29 14.77
C SER A 686 13.69 -1.01 15.50
N LEU A 687 12.77 -0.99 16.45
CA LEU A 687 12.28 -2.18 17.14
C LEU A 687 10.77 -2.23 16.93
N ARG A 688 10.27 -3.34 16.31
CA ARG A 688 8.89 -3.46 15.86
C ARG A 688 8.22 -4.68 16.46
N LEU A 689 7.10 -4.47 17.15
CA LEU A 689 6.20 -5.51 17.63
C LEU A 689 5.11 -5.78 16.59
N ARG A 690 4.84 -7.04 16.33
CA ARG A 690 3.75 -7.55 15.52
C ARG A 690 3.01 -8.62 16.30
N TYR A 691 1.72 -8.38 16.57
CA TYR A 691 0.86 -9.30 17.29
C TYR A 691 -0.48 -9.41 16.59
N PHE A 692 -0.95 -10.62 16.34
CA PHE A 692 -2.35 -10.88 16.06
C PHE A 692 -2.85 -12.03 16.90
N GLY A 693 -4.09 -11.85 17.42
CA GLY A 693 -4.68 -12.70 18.42
C GLY A 693 -5.22 -14.01 17.84
N PRO A 694 -5.60 -14.94 18.73
CA PRO A 694 -6.25 -16.17 18.33
C PRO A 694 -7.61 -15.88 17.69
N ARG A 695 -7.94 -16.67 16.66
CA ARG A 695 -9.18 -16.52 15.88
C ARG A 695 -9.93 -17.84 15.79
N PRO A 696 -11.26 -17.85 15.59
CA PRO A 696 -12.01 -19.07 15.30
C PRO A 696 -11.52 -19.67 13.98
N LEU A 697 -11.35 -20.98 13.92
CA LEU A 697 -11.02 -21.71 12.70
C LEU A 697 -12.27 -22.43 12.14
N VAL A 698 -13.31 -22.54 12.95
CA VAL A 698 -14.62 -23.10 12.60
C VAL A 698 -15.75 -22.24 13.15
N GLU A 699 -16.96 -22.39 12.59
CA GLU A 699 -18.12 -21.53 12.83
C GLU A 699 -18.67 -21.64 14.26
N ASP A 700 -18.54 -22.78 14.92
CA ASP A 700 -18.95 -22.96 16.33
C ASP A 700 -17.88 -22.50 17.33
N ASN A 701 -16.68 -22.08 16.82
CA ASN A 701 -15.53 -21.65 17.60
C ASN A 701 -14.96 -22.74 18.54
N SER A 702 -15.23 -24.01 18.27
CA SER A 702 -14.65 -25.13 19.02
C SER A 702 -13.14 -25.29 18.79
N VAL A 703 -12.67 -24.93 17.61
CA VAL A 703 -11.25 -24.91 17.24
C VAL A 703 -10.79 -23.47 16.98
N ARG A 704 -9.64 -23.14 17.56
CA ARG A 704 -9.05 -21.80 17.45
C ARG A 704 -7.56 -21.88 17.11
N SER A 705 -7.08 -20.92 16.32
CA SER A 705 -5.65 -20.67 16.14
C SER A 705 -4.98 -20.25 17.45
N LYS A 706 -3.66 -20.35 17.49
CA LYS A 706 -2.85 -19.69 18.52
C LYS A 706 -2.63 -18.21 18.15
N ALA A 707 -2.19 -17.39 19.12
CA ALA A 707 -1.74 -16.04 18.85
C ALA A 707 -0.33 -16.05 18.28
N THR A 708 -0.05 -15.13 17.37
CA THR A 708 1.30 -14.90 16.82
C THR A 708 1.87 -13.60 17.36
N THR A 709 3.07 -13.69 17.94
CA THR A 709 3.80 -12.52 18.46
C THR A 709 5.22 -12.55 17.93
N LEU A 710 5.59 -11.54 17.17
CA LEU A 710 6.92 -11.39 16.60
C LEU A 710 7.51 -10.04 16.97
N LEU A 711 8.80 -10.00 17.28
CA LEU A 711 9.57 -8.79 17.47
C LEU A 711 10.68 -8.74 16.43
N ASN A 712 10.72 -7.66 15.64
CA ASN A 712 11.72 -7.44 14.61
C ASN A 712 12.59 -6.25 14.99
N PHE A 713 13.87 -6.34 14.64
CA PHE A 713 14.85 -5.27 14.87
C PHE A 713 15.55 -4.91 13.56
N GLU A 714 15.78 -3.64 13.36
CA GLU A 714 16.70 -3.11 12.35
C GLU A 714 17.66 -2.14 13.02
N GLY A 715 18.92 -2.20 12.62
CA GLY A 715 19.94 -1.23 13.05
C GLY A 715 20.88 -0.93 11.90
N GLY A 716 21.30 0.32 11.78
CA GLY A 716 22.20 0.74 10.72
C GLY A 716 23.08 1.91 11.10
N TYR A 717 24.19 2.06 10.36
CA TYR A 717 25.12 3.15 10.53
C TYR A 717 25.54 3.74 9.18
N GLN A 718 25.49 5.06 9.08
CA GLN A 718 25.93 5.79 7.88
C GLN A 718 27.37 6.23 8.02
N PHE A 719 28.28 5.48 7.43
CA PHE A 719 29.73 5.75 7.47
C PHE A 719 30.12 7.03 6.74
N ALA A 720 29.47 7.27 5.59
CA ALA A 720 29.64 8.47 4.77
C ALA A 720 28.28 8.89 4.21
N LYS A 721 28.16 10.09 3.64
CA LYS A 721 26.90 10.54 2.99
C LYS A 721 26.38 9.53 1.95
N ALA A 722 27.31 8.81 1.31
CA ALA A 722 27.02 7.86 0.25
C ALA A 722 27.01 6.38 0.72
N LEU A 723 27.25 6.08 2.00
CA LEU A 723 27.51 4.71 2.43
C LEU A 723 26.80 4.38 3.74
N ARG A 724 25.87 3.43 3.70
CA ARG A 724 25.12 2.91 4.86
C ARG A 724 25.24 1.39 4.93
N LEU A 725 25.38 0.87 6.13
CA LEU A 725 25.27 -0.54 6.45
C LEU A 725 24.06 -0.72 7.36
N ASN A 726 23.17 -1.65 7.05
CA ASN A 726 22.05 -2.04 7.89
C ASN A 726 22.15 -3.53 8.24
N ALA A 727 21.66 -3.88 9.42
CA ALA A 727 21.40 -5.26 9.84
C ALA A 727 19.95 -5.37 10.32
N GLN A 728 19.24 -6.37 9.85
CA GLN A 728 17.87 -6.66 10.18
C GLN A 728 17.79 -8.03 10.82
N ILE A 729 17.07 -8.14 11.93
CA ILE A 729 16.79 -9.39 12.64
C ILE A 729 15.28 -9.53 12.73
N TYR A 730 14.74 -10.49 12.01
CA TYR A 730 13.35 -10.88 12.10
C TYR A 730 13.18 -11.99 13.12
N ASN A 731 12.02 -11.99 13.81
CA ASN A 731 11.76 -12.92 14.90
C ASN A 731 12.91 -12.94 15.92
N LEU A 732 13.20 -11.78 16.52
CA LEU A 732 14.36 -11.54 17.40
C LEU A 732 14.51 -12.59 18.51
N PHE A 733 13.40 -13.08 19.07
CA PHE A 733 13.38 -14.05 20.16
C PHE A 733 13.29 -15.50 19.70
N ASP A 734 13.31 -15.75 18.39
CA ASP A 734 13.17 -17.08 17.81
C ASP A 734 11.89 -17.81 18.28
N ALA A 735 10.79 -17.05 18.30
CA ALA A 735 9.51 -17.56 18.76
C ALA A 735 8.98 -18.64 17.79
N GLU A 736 8.63 -19.79 18.33
CA GLU A 736 8.02 -20.88 17.57
C GLU A 736 6.50 -20.68 17.48
N VAL A 737 6.08 -19.87 16.51
CA VAL A 737 4.67 -19.54 16.24
C VAL A 737 4.31 -19.86 14.80
N SER A 738 3.02 -19.95 14.50
CA SER A 738 2.54 -20.06 13.12
C SER A 738 2.42 -18.66 12.49
N ASP A 739 2.72 -18.56 11.21
CA ASP A 739 2.36 -17.37 10.40
C ASP A 739 0.86 -17.40 10.12
N ILE A 740 0.31 -18.61 9.88
CA ILE A 740 -1.12 -18.85 9.76
C ILE A 740 -1.48 -20.29 10.13
N ASP A 741 -2.70 -20.50 10.62
CA ASP A 741 -3.30 -21.81 10.93
C ASP A 741 -4.66 -21.91 10.22
N TYR A 742 -4.98 -23.09 9.70
CA TYR A 742 -6.28 -23.47 9.14
C TYR A 742 -6.83 -24.73 9.83
N TYR A 743 -8.10 -25.05 9.64
CA TYR A 743 -8.69 -26.31 10.11
C TYR A 743 -9.57 -26.91 9.04
N PHE A 744 -9.16 -28.06 8.53
CA PHE A 744 -9.90 -28.82 7.52
C PHE A 744 -9.47 -30.29 7.52
N ALA A 745 -10.26 -31.16 6.84
CA ALA A 745 -9.91 -32.54 6.65
C ALA A 745 -8.82 -32.72 5.61
N SER A 746 -7.81 -33.54 5.92
CA SER A 746 -6.77 -33.98 4.99
C SER A 746 -6.47 -35.45 5.24
N ARG A 747 -5.82 -36.10 4.28
CA ARG A 747 -5.50 -37.54 4.39
C ARG A 747 -4.04 -37.79 4.08
N LEU A 748 -3.39 -38.48 5.00
CA LEU A 748 -2.04 -38.98 4.79
C LEU A 748 -2.08 -40.46 4.37
N PRO A 749 -0.98 -41.01 3.76
CA PRO A 749 -0.93 -42.42 3.37
C PRO A 749 -1.21 -43.33 4.55
N GLY A 750 -2.20 -44.25 4.40
CA GLY A 750 -2.61 -45.21 5.44
C GLY A 750 -3.68 -44.72 6.39
N GLU A 751 -4.13 -43.48 6.30
CA GLU A 751 -5.28 -42.96 7.05
C GLU A 751 -6.63 -43.36 6.44
N PRO A 752 -7.74 -43.24 7.22
CA PRO A 752 -9.10 -43.51 6.73
C PRO A 752 -9.44 -42.71 5.48
N VAL A 753 -10.36 -43.25 4.66
CA VAL A 753 -10.74 -42.63 3.37
C VAL A 753 -11.45 -41.30 3.51
N GLU A 754 -12.16 -41.09 4.63
CA GLU A 754 -12.82 -39.85 5.01
C GLU A 754 -11.85 -38.75 5.46
N GLY A 755 -10.56 -39.07 5.57
CA GLY A 755 -9.56 -38.13 6.09
C GLY A 755 -9.64 -37.91 7.60
N ILE A 756 -8.82 -37.01 8.09
CA ILE A 756 -8.79 -36.57 9.50
C ILE A 756 -8.83 -35.04 9.52
N GLU A 757 -9.81 -34.49 10.23
CA GLU A 757 -9.86 -33.07 10.52
C GLU A 757 -8.75 -32.68 11.49
N ASP A 758 -7.94 -31.68 11.13
CA ASP A 758 -6.79 -31.24 11.92
C ASP A 758 -6.46 -29.77 11.68
N ILE A 759 -5.70 -29.19 12.60
CA ILE A 759 -5.10 -27.89 12.38
C ILE A 759 -3.93 -28.05 11.41
N HIS A 760 -3.97 -27.31 10.31
CA HIS A 760 -2.88 -27.20 9.35
C HIS A 760 -2.11 -25.91 9.62
N VAL A 761 -0.83 -26.04 9.89
CA VAL A 761 0.05 -24.94 10.32
C VAL A 761 1.03 -24.58 9.22
N HIS A 762 1.16 -23.29 8.95
CA HIS A 762 2.32 -22.76 8.22
C HIS A 762 3.20 -22.00 9.22
N PRO A 763 4.40 -22.49 9.54
CA PRO A 763 5.25 -21.91 10.58
C PRO A 763 5.74 -20.52 10.17
N ALA A 764 5.80 -19.61 11.14
CA ALA A 764 6.56 -18.37 10.95
C ALA A 764 8.06 -18.69 10.80
N VAL A 765 8.73 -17.88 10.00
CA VAL A 765 10.17 -18.01 9.76
C VAL A 765 10.93 -17.87 11.09
N PRO A 766 11.90 -18.74 11.41
CA PRO A 766 12.75 -18.65 12.60
C PRO A 766 13.55 -17.34 12.60
N ARG A 767 14.32 -17.12 13.65
CA ARG A 767 15.21 -15.95 13.70
C ARG A 767 16.05 -15.84 12.43
N THR A 768 15.82 -14.76 11.69
CA THR A 768 16.42 -14.51 10.38
C THR A 768 17.25 -13.25 10.43
N LEU A 769 18.49 -13.33 9.97
CA LEU A 769 19.40 -12.20 9.84
C LEU A 769 19.51 -11.81 8.37
N ARG A 770 19.40 -10.50 8.09
CA ARG A 770 19.78 -9.90 6.81
C ARG A 770 20.74 -8.74 7.04
N VAL A 771 21.69 -8.57 6.15
CA VAL A 771 22.63 -7.45 6.17
C VAL A 771 22.61 -6.79 4.81
N SER A 772 22.41 -5.48 4.78
CA SER A 772 22.39 -4.70 3.55
C SER A 772 23.47 -3.63 3.53
N PHE A 773 24.08 -3.50 2.38
CA PHE A 773 25.08 -2.49 2.07
C PHE A 773 24.48 -1.55 1.02
N VAL A 774 24.33 -0.27 1.41
CA VAL A 774 23.64 0.73 0.60
C VAL A 774 24.64 1.80 0.19
N VAL A 775 24.75 2.03 -1.11
CA VAL A 775 25.62 3.07 -1.70
C VAL A 775 24.76 4.03 -2.49
N GLY A 776 24.79 5.32 -2.11
CA GLY A 776 24.16 6.41 -2.86
C GLY A 776 25.23 7.35 -3.41
N PHE A 777 25.19 7.66 -4.71
CA PHE A 777 26.22 8.48 -5.39
C PHE A 777 25.82 9.95 -5.50
#